data_6a6e9d696822838090bf053a1c551fec
#
_entry.id   6a6e9d696822838090bf053a1c551fec
#
_cell.length_a   1.000
_cell.length_b   1.000
_cell.length_c   1.000
_cell.angle_alpha   90.00
_cell.angle_beta   90.00
_cell.angle_gamma   90.00
#
_symmetry.space_group_name_H-M   'P 1'
#
loop_
_entity.id
_entity.type
_entity.pdbx_description
1 polymer ?
#
loop_
_entity_poly.entity_id
_entity_poly.type
_entity_poly.pdbx_seq_one_letter_code
_entity_poly.pdbx_strand_id
1 'polypeptide(L)'
;MWLCRGAAWSIVGVLAMALQTHALPLTPKLLLEAPRPASHVAVNAPGTAALLGVETPSTTTGDVSKALYYIPLDLPVSWEHKKASVLQNGTDDAVFLDEHTFVFVKDQQLYCRSLHEDESVHLLNLPASIQNMQSVRTAEDTATLAFSAMVFDDGDIYAQHPEQEAAWQRAKVYDQLFIRHWDQWQHPQQRTQLFALDLYRHKTGWSVRDKIRNLLQDTRLESPVGPLGDASDFSLSRHYVAFTAKDPEVPPAWHTRQHIYLVPLDGHTLPKRISLAENRGWAGTPLISPREDMVLFLQQYKDGFESDRKVLQAYLMEEGRQVEIFPDWDVSPDTLSFSSDGHTLYAVVPEDEQRKVYAISVQGTSFYDKQALVVDGSASSPIQLPDGRFIYVLSTLQSPNDVYLLDRGQTTRLTHFLQWSDAHRDVDMGPAPERYTYRGADDVTMHGWLIKPPTYEADVKAGKKLPLAVLMHGGPEGDWSNGWSTRWNPVAFAAAGFVVTTLDPSGSVGFGQALTDRVLEHWGDRVKEDILRGVYHVLDTHTYLDRDRVVAAGASFGGYMVNWLQGHNQNKLFKAFVTHDGIFHLESMYYSTEELYFPESELGGLPWTSPHLYEAFSPHRHVAAWSTPHLIVHGGRDYRLSPAQGISAFTALQRRHIPSRLLFFPDEGHWVLDPRNSLQWHEQVLGWLQYWTRPPATPLTDHQAVFST
;
A
#
# COMPACT_ATOMS: atom_id res chain seq x y z
N MET A 1 -89.72 -9.60 -23.43
CA MET A 1 -89.60 -8.14 -23.62
C MET A 1 -88.71 -7.60 -22.54
N TRP A 2 -87.66 -6.95 -22.99
CA TRP A 2 -86.66 -6.21 -22.25
C TRP A 2 -85.58 -6.91 -21.45
N LEU A 3 -84.42 -6.80 -22.01
CA LEU A 3 -83.03 -6.95 -21.62
C LEU A 3 -82.64 -6.08 -20.40
N CYS A 4 -81.76 -6.59 -19.56
CA CYS A 4 -80.71 -5.77 -18.96
C CYS A 4 -79.43 -6.64 -18.75
N ARG A 5 -78.39 -6.27 -19.45
CA ARG A 5 -77.04 -6.81 -19.30
C ARG A 5 -76.40 -6.21 -18.04
N GLY A 6 -75.90 -7.04 -17.14
CA GLY A 6 -75.00 -6.66 -16.07
C GLY A 6 -73.54 -6.99 -16.41
N ALA A 7 -72.70 -6.00 -16.46
CA ALA A 7 -71.28 -6.11 -16.77
C ALA A 7 -70.53 -6.64 -15.49
N ALA A 8 -69.80 -7.72 -15.66
CA ALA A 8 -68.86 -8.22 -14.68
C ALA A 8 -67.56 -7.41 -14.83
N TRP A 9 -67.15 -6.72 -13.75
CA TRP A 9 -65.82 -6.11 -13.63
C TRP A 9 -64.87 -7.20 -13.05
N SER A 10 -63.93 -7.69 -13.86
CA SER A 10 -62.78 -8.46 -13.44
C SER A 10 -61.74 -7.54 -12.87
N ILE A 11 -61.55 -7.56 -11.58
CA ILE A 11 -60.44 -6.93 -10.86
C ILE A 11 -59.25 -7.86 -11.07
N VAL A 12 -58.37 -7.54 -12.02
CA VAL A 12 -57.02 -8.13 -12.09
C VAL A 12 -56.16 -7.36 -11.14
N GLY A 13 -55.99 -7.89 -9.94
CA GLY A 13 -55.04 -7.43 -8.97
C GLY A 13 -53.62 -7.83 -9.45
N VAL A 14 -52.89 -6.86 -10.00
CA VAL A 14 -51.46 -7.00 -10.23
C VAL A 14 -50.79 -6.95 -8.86
N LEU A 15 -50.44 -8.13 -8.31
CA LEU A 15 -49.47 -8.20 -7.22
C LEU A 15 -48.11 -7.83 -7.81
N ALA A 16 -47.72 -6.57 -7.68
CA ALA A 16 -46.34 -6.15 -7.80
C ALA A 16 -45.59 -6.74 -6.57
N MET A 17 -45.06 -7.93 -6.68
CA MET A 17 -43.99 -8.37 -5.79
C MET A 17 -42.80 -7.45 -6.06
N ALA A 18 -42.63 -6.44 -5.19
CA ALA A 18 -41.37 -5.76 -5.06
C ALA A 18 -40.34 -6.83 -4.66
N LEU A 19 -39.57 -7.29 -5.61
CA LEU A 19 -38.31 -7.97 -5.33
C LEU A 19 -37.45 -6.97 -4.58
N GLN A 20 -37.47 -7.03 -3.25
CA GLN A 20 -36.41 -6.42 -2.46
C GLN A 20 -35.14 -7.16 -2.88
N THR A 21 -34.37 -6.57 -3.78
CA THR A 21 -32.98 -6.96 -4.01
C THR A 21 -32.25 -6.65 -2.70
N HIS A 22 -32.08 -7.67 -1.86
CA HIS A 22 -31.20 -7.53 -0.71
C HIS A 22 -29.80 -7.29 -1.26
N ALA A 23 -29.18 -6.20 -0.83
CA ALA A 23 -27.79 -5.92 -1.12
C ALA A 23 -26.92 -7.12 -0.71
N LEU A 24 -25.95 -7.48 -1.52
CA LEU A 24 -25.06 -8.63 -1.25
C LEU A 24 -23.92 -8.18 -0.36
N PRO A 25 -23.49 -9.01 0.62
CA PRO A 25 -22.31 -8.70 1.42
C PRO A 25 -21.05 -8.70 0.50
N LEU A 26 -20.00 -8.02 0.93
CA LEU A 26 -18.72 -7.97 0.22
C LEU A 26 -18.06 -9.37 0.22
N THR A 27 -18.27 -10.14 -0.83
CA THR A 27 -17.62 -11.45 -0.97
C THR A 27 -16.15 -11.29 -1.37
N PRO A 28 -15.28 -12.30 -1.14
CA PRO A 28 -13.89 -12.28 -1.62
C PRO A 28 -13.76 -11.99 -3.12
N LYS A 29 -14.62 -12.59 -3.94
CA LYS A 29 -14.63 -12.34 -5.39
C LYS A 29 -14.97 -10.88 -5.72
N LEU A 30 -16.00 -10.31 -5.10
CA LEU A 30 -16.37 -8.90 -5.29
C LEU A 30 -15.25 -7.96 -4.84
N LEU A 31 -14.59 -8.25 -3.70
CA LEU A 31 -13.45 -7.48 -3.23
C LEU A 31 -12.31 -7.47 -4.25
N LEU A 32 -11.96 -8.64 -4.78
CA LEU A 32 -10.79 -8.81 -5.64
C LEU A 32 -11.00 -8.33 -7.07
N GLU A 33 -12.22 -8.44 -7.60
CA GLU A 33 -12.60 -7.98 -8.94
C GLU A 33 -13.07 -6.51 -8.95
N ALA A 34 -13.09 -5.84 -7.79
CA ALA A 34 -13.35 -4.40 -7.72
C ALA A 34 -12.26 -3.63 -8.49
N PRO A 35 -12.63 -2.58 -9.25
CA PRO A 35 -11.65 -1.69 -9.86
C PRO A 35 -10.68 -1.14 -8.82
N ARG A 36 -9.40 -1.09 -9.16
CA ARG A 36 -8.29 -0.60 -8.33
C ARG A 36 -7.74 0.70 -8.91
N PRO A 37 -8.32 1.85 -8.59
CA PRO A 37 -7.79 3.13 -9.03
C PRO A 37 -6.44 3.40 -8.37
N ALA A 38 -5.52 4.01 -9.12
CA ALA A 38 -4.22 4.43 -8.61
C ALA A 38 -4.36 5.39 -7.41
N SER A 39 -3.35 5.44 -6.58
CA SER A 39 -3.25 6.39 -5.47
C SER A 39 -2.79 7.79 -5.92
N HIS A 40 -2.46 7.96 -7.19
CA HIS A 40 -2.03 9.24 -7.79
C HIS A 40 -2.89 9.58 -8.99
N VAL A 41 -2.98 10.87 -9.28
CA VAL A 41 -3.71 11.43 -10.42
C VAL A 41 -2.83 12.45 -11.13
N ALA A 42 -2.77 12.39 -12.47
CA ALA A 42 -2.10 13.42 -13.27
C ALA A 42 -3.10 14.52 -13.64
N VAL A 43 -2.73 15.79 -13.43
CA VAL A 43 -3.59 16.95 -13.75
C VAL A 43 -2.86 17.81 -14.80
N ASN A 44 -3.60 18.27 -15.81
CA ASN A 44 -3.04 19.19 -16.80
C ASN A 44 -2.81 20.60 -16.22
N ALA A 45 -1.89 21.36 -16.85
CA ALA A 45 -1.48 22.68 -16.33
C ALA A 45 -2.64 23.67 -16.08
N PRO A 46 -3.71 23.77 -16.90
CA PRO A 46 -4.84 24.66 -16.59
C PRO A 46 -5.79 24.12 -15.50
N GLY A 47 -5.61 22.89 -15.00
CA GLY A 47 -6.48 22.31 -13.99
C GLY A 47 -7.89 21.97 -14.50
N THR A 48 -8.04 21.67 -15.78
CA THR A 48 -9.34 21.38 -16.42
C THR A 48 -9.57 19.90 -16.65
N ALA A 49 -8.51 19.08 -16.55
CA ALA A 49 -8.53 17.65 -16.82
C ALA A 49 -7.62 16.89 -15.87
N ALA A 50 -8.07 15.73 -15.46
CA ALA A 50 -7.24 14.75 -14.74
C ALA A 50 -7.26 13.40 -15.44
N LEU A 51 -6.13 12.67 -15.34
CA LEU A 51 -5.96 11.30 -15.80
C LEU A 51 -5.72 10.41 -14.60
N LEU A 52 -6.41 9.27 -14.55
CA LEU A 52 -6.31 8.29 -13.48
C LEU A 52 -6.18 6.88 -14.06
N GLY A 53 -5.12 6.18 -13.67
CA GLY A 53 -4.96 4.76 -13.97
C GLY A 53 -5.91 3.90 -13.15
N VAL A 54 -6.49 2.87 -13.77
CA VAL A 54 -7.36 1.90 -13.09
C VAL A 54 -7.01 0.50 -13.57
N GLU A 55 -6.70 -0.35 -12.64
CA GLU A 55 -6.57 -1.79 -12.85
C GLU A 55 -7.87 -2.51 -12.51
N THR A 56 -8.22 -3.52 -13.28
CA THR A 56 -9.37 -4.38 -12.99
C THR A 56 -8.94 -5.85 -13.10
N PRO A 57 -8.75 -6.53 -11.96
CA PRO A 57 -8.35 -7.92 -11.94
C PRO A 57 -9.49 -8.87 -12.29
N SER A 58 -9.13 -10.05 -12.80
CA SER A 58 -10.03 -11.18 -13.02
C SER A 58 -9.59 -12.37 -12.17
N THR A 59 -10.40 -12.79 -11.22
CA THR A 59 -10.16 -14.01 -10.44
C THR A 59 -10.36 -15.29 -11.24
N THR A 60 -10.94 -15.20 -12.45
CA THR A 60 -11.17 -16.33 -13.34
C THR A 60 -9.96 -16.62 -14.21
N THR A 61 -9.36 -15.58 -14.82
CA THR A 61 -8.22 -15.73 -15.74
C THR A 61 -6.88 -15.47 -15.06
N GLY A 62 -6.85 -14.71 -13.98
CA GLY A 62 -5.63 -14.19 -13.34
C GLY A 62 -5.11 -12.91 -13.99
N ASP A 63 -5.72 -12.48 -15.11
CA ASP A 63 -5.29 -11.27 -15.80
C ASP A 63 -5.72 -10.00 -15.04
N VAL A 64 -4.93 -8.93 -15.21
CA VAL A 64 -5.26 -7.60 -14.75
C VAL A 64 -5.38 -6.70 -15.98
N SER A 65 -6.59 -6.25 -16.26
CA SER A 65 -6.81 -5.26 -17.32
C SER A 65 -6.49 -3.86 -16.80
N LYS A 66 -5.85 -3.05 -17.66
CA LYS A 66 -5.43 -1.68 -17.36
C LYS A 66 -6.18 -0.69 -18.23
N ALA A 67 -6.60 0.42 -17.66
CA ALA A 67 -7.27 1.49 -18.38
C ALA A 67 -6.92 2.86 -17.78
N LEU A 68 -6.76 3.85 -18.64
CA LEU A 68 -6.61 5.25 -18.27
C LEU A 68 -7.96 5.94 -18.36
N TYR A 69 -8.38 6.58 -17.27
CA TYR A 69 -9.62 7.32 -17.17
C TYR A 69 -9.38 8.83 -17.29
N TYR A 70 -10.25 9.50 -18.03
CA TYR A 70 -10.33 10.95 -18.11
C TYR A 70 -11.37 11.45 -17.11
N ILE A 71 -11.01 12.46 -16.32
CA ILE A 71 -11.88 13.12 -15.34
C ILE A 71 -11.92 14.61 -15.67
N PRO A 72 -13.03 15.13 -16.17
CA PRO A 72 -13.18 16.58 -16.43
C PRO A 72 -13.28 17.35 -15.11
N LEU A 73 -12.48 18.42 -14.98
CA LEU A 73 -12.40 19.27 -13.80
C LEU A 73 -12.99 20.68 -14.02
N ASP A 74 -13.39 21.01 -15.26
CA ASP A 74 -14.03 22.29 -15.60
C ASP A 74 -15.45 22.39 -15.03
N LEU A 75 -15.82 23.56 -14.52
CA LEU A 75 -17.11 23.84 -13.87
C LEU A 75 -18.17 24.44 -14.84
N PRO A 76 -19.47 24.33 -14.51
CA PRO A 76 -20.06 23.82 -13.26
C PRO A 76 -20.17 22.28 -13.28
N VAL A 77 -19.79 21.63 -12.17
CA VAL A 77 -19.99 20.20 -11.96
C VAL A 77 -21.49 19.97 -11.70
N SER A 78 -22.27 19.81 -12.74
CA SER A 78 -23.59 19.20 -12.60
C SER A 78 -23.40 17.68 -12.75
N TRP A 79 -23.66 16.95 -11.70
CA TRP A 79 -23.41 15.51 -11.52
C TRP A 79 -23.97 14.59 -12.60
N GLU A 80 -25.00 15.04 -13.32
CA GLU A 80 -25.73 14.19 -14.24
C GLU A 80 -25.03 13.99 -15.60
N HIS A 81 -24.02 14.79 -15.96
CA HIS A 81 -23.52 14.85 -17.33
C HIS A 81 -22.02 14.73 -17.55
N LYS A 82 -21.17 14.74 -16.50
CA LYS A 82 -19.71 14.63 -16.64
C LYS A 82 -19.16 13.48 -15.80
N LYS A 83 -19.33 12.25 -16.26
CA LYS A 83 -18.72 11.07 -15.64
C LYS A 83 -17.30 10.92 -16.15
N ALA A 84 -16.40 10.48 -15.26
CA ALA A 84 -15.12 9.92 -15.68
C ALA A 84 -15.37 8.82 -16.72
N SER A 85 -14.55 8.78 -17.76
CA SER A 85 -14.71 7.83 -18.87
C SER A 85 -13.39 7.20 -19.25
N VAL A 86 -13.43 5.97 -19.74
CA VAL A 86 -12.24 5.32 -20.27
C VAL A 86 -11.74 6.10 -21.47
N LEU A 87 -10.50 6.57 -21.38
CA LEU A 87 -9.81 7.30 -22.45
C LEU A 87 -8.92 6.36 -23.27
N GLN A 88 -8.18 5.46 -22.60
CA GLN A 88 -7.24 4.54 -23.22
C GLN A 88 -7.24 3.19 -22.50
N ASN A 89 -7.26 2.09 -23.26
CA ASN A 89 -7.08 0.74 -22.74
C ASN A 89 -5.65 0.23 -22.95
N GLY A 90 -5.20 -0.65 -22.06
CA GLY A 90 -3.89 -1.30 -22.13
C GLY A 90 -2.76 -0.51 -21.53
N THR A 91 -3.09 0.55 -20.77
CA THR A 91 -2.17 1.33 -19.94
C THR A 91 -2.92 1.91 -18.75
N ASP A 92 -2.23 2.12 -17.66
CA ASP A 92 -2.70 2.74 -16.42
C ASP A 92 -1.80 3.89 -15.96
N ASP A 93 -0.76 4.21 -16.73
CA ASP A 93 0.17 5.30 -16.43
C ASP A 93 0.28 6.26 -17.62
N ALA A 94 0.16 7.56 -17.34
CA ALA A 94 0.30 8.62 -18.33
C ALA A 94 0.66 9.95 -17.66
N VAL A 95 1.40 10.80 -18.40
CA VAL A 95 1.76 12.14 -17.98
C VAL A 95 1.43 13.17 -19.06
N PHE A 96 1.01 14.37 -18.65
CA PHE A 96 0.70 15.45 -19.58
C PHE A 96 1.99 16.08 -20.14
N LEU A 97 2.01 16.37 -21.45
CA LEU A 97 3.03 17.19 -22.09
C LEU A 97 2.61 18.67 -22.17
N ASP A 98 1.32 18.90 -22.37
CA ASP A 98 0.74 20.23 -22.44
C ASP A 98 -0.73 20.20 -21.94
N GLU A 99 -1.49 21.25 -22.23
CA GLU A 99 -2.89 21.39 -21.77
C GLU A 99 -3.81 20.26 -22.24
N HIS A 100 -3.52 19.67 -23.39
CA HIS A 100 -4.41 18.72 -24.07
C HIS A 100 -3.75 17.40 -24.44
N THR A 101 -2.41 17.33 -24.45
CA THR A 101 -1.66 16.16 -24.92
C THR A 101 -0.99 15.46 -23.78
N PHE A 102 -1.13 14.15 -23.71
CA PHE A 102 -0.45 13.27 -22.76
C PHE A 102 0.34 12.17 -23.48
N VAL A 103 1.34 11.62 -22.80
CA VAL A 103 2.10 10.44 -23.24
C VAL A 103 1.80 9.25 -22.33
N PHE A 104 1.89 8.06 -22.93
CA PHE A 104 1.73 6.79 -22.24
C PHE A 104 2.55 5.70 -22.93
N VAL A 105 2.80 4.61 -22.17
CA VAL A 105 3.48 3.42 -22.70
C VAL A 105 2.48 2.30 -22.91
N LYS A 106 2.59 1.64 -24.06
CA LYS A 106 1.86 0.42 -24.38
C LYS A 106 2.72 -0.50 -25.22
N ASP A 107 2.81 -1.78 -24.84
CA ASP A 107 3.56 -2.81 -25.59
C ASP A 107 5.02 -2.39 -25.91
N GLN A 108 5.73 -1.81 -24.95
CA GLN A 108 7.08 -1.25 -25.08
C GLN A 108 7.19 -0.15 -26.16
N GLN A 109 6.14 0.56 -26.41
CA GLN A 109 6.11 1.70 -27.33
C GLN A 109 5.59 2.94 -26.59
N LEU A 110 6.22 4.08 -26.87
CA LEU A 110 5.79 5.38 -26.37
C LEU A 110 4.83 6.02 -27.38
N TYR A 111 3.67 6.42 -26.89
CA TYR A 111 2.64 7.09 -27.66
C TYR A 111 2.32 8.46 -27.07
N CYS A 112 1.88 9.41 -27.90
CA CYS A 112 1.15 10.57 -27.44
C CYS A 112 -0.29 10.59 -28.00
N ARG A 113 -1.19 11.24 -27.25
CA ARG A 113 -2.59 11.41 -27.65
C ARG A 113 -3.13 12.74 -27.13
N SER A 114 -3.97 13.38 -27.93
CA SER A 114 -4.76 14.53 -27.50
C SER A 114 -6.02 14.08 -26.75
N LEU A 115 -6.44 14.82 -25.73
CA LEU A 115 -7.73 14.61 -25.01
C LEU A 115 -8.94 14.68 -25.95
N HIS A 116 -8.80 15.35 -27.08
CA HIS A 116 -9.88 15.62 -28.04
C HIS A 116 -9.85 14.71 -29.27
N GLU A 117 -8.86 13.81 -29.38
CA GLU A 117 -8.66 12.92 -30.52
C GLU A 117 -8.72 11.48 -30.08
N ASP A 118 -9.29 10.60 -30.90
CA ASP A 118 -9.34 9.16 -30.60
C ASP A 118 -8.09 8.41 -31.02
N GLU A 119 -7.30 8.98 -31.91
CA GLU A 119 -6.09 8.35 -32.44
C GLU A 119 -4.86 8.71 -31.60
N SER A 120 -4.02 7.71 -31.33
CA SER A 120 -2.73 7.84 -30.67
C SER A 120 -1.61 7.88 -31.72
N VAL A 121 -0.65 8.76 -31.54
CA VAL A 121 0.52 8.89 -32.40
C VAL A 121 1.69 8.14 -31.78
N HIS A 122 2.27 7.19 -32.49
CA HIS A 122 3.48 6.50 -32.08
C HIS A 122 4.70 7.46 -32.13
N LEU A 123 5.44 7.54 -31.04
CA LEU A 123 6.62 8.39 -30.91
C LEU A 123 7.93 7.62 -31.02
N LEU A 124 8.05 6.49 -30.33
CA LEU A 124 9.29 5.74 -30.19
C LEU A 124 9.05 4.27 -29.80
N ASN A 125 9.82 3.35 -30.39
CA ASN A 125 9.99 2.02 -29.82
C ASN A 125 11.01 2.09 -28.69
N LEU A 126 10.60 1.72 -27.49
CA LEU A 126 11.46 1.78 -26.30
C LEU A 126 12.49 0.64 -26.33
N PRO A 127 13.75 0.92 -26.04
CA PRO A 127 14.80 -0.10 -26.05
C PRO A 127 14.70 -1.07 -24.85
N ALA A 128 14.05 -0.64 -23.76
CA ALA A 128 13.81 -1.40 -22.55
C ALA A 128 12.43 -1.05 -21.96
N SER A 129 11.94 -1.83 -21.03
CA SER A 129 10.76 -1.47 -20.22
C SER A 129 11.07 -0.25 -19.37
N ILE A 130 10.22 0.77 -19.40
CA ILE A 130 10.34 1.98 -18.60
C ILE A 130 9.20 2.06 -17.57
N GLN A 131 9.47 2.74 -16.46
CA GLN A 131 8.52 2.92 -15.36
C GLN A 131 8.66 4.33 -14.76
N ASN A 132 7.70 4.73 -13.93
CA ASN A 132 7.80 5.94 -13.10
C ASN A 132 7.97 7.21 -13.92
N MET A 133 7.14 7.41 -14.94
CA MET A 133 7.24 8.55 -15.82
C MET A 133 6.87 9.87 -15.12
N GLN A 134 7.69 10.89 -15.32
CA GLN A 134 7.40 12.29 -14.97
C GLN A 134 7.68 13.18 -16.17
N SER A 135 6.98 14.29 -16.31
CA SER A 135 7.16 15.24 -17.41
C SER A 135 7.23 16.68 -16.93
N VAL A 136 8.02 17.49 -17.61
CA VAL A 136 8.10 18.94 -17.38
C VAL A 136 8.28 19.69 -18.70
N ARG A 137 7.67 20.87 -18.82
CA ARG A 137 7.93 21.80 -19.92
C ARG A 137 9.25 22.52 -19.65
N THR A 138 10.26 22.25 -20.48
CA THR A 138 11.59 22.87 -20.39
C THR A 138 11.70 24.14 -21.25
N ALA A 139 10.93 24.22 -22.36
CA ALA A 139 10.77 25.40 -23.19
C ALA A 139 9.36 25.47 -23.77
N GLU A 140 9.03 26.50 -24.53
CA GLU A 140 7.71 26.72 -25.15
C GLU A 140 7.30 25.55 -26.06
N ASP A 141 8.23 24.98 -26.79
CA ASP A 141 8.06 23.90 -27.76
C ASP A 141 8.75 22.58 -27.33
N THR A 142 9.24 22.50 -26.10
CA THR A 142 9.98 21.32 -25.61
C THR A 142 9.45 20.86 -24.25
N ALA A 143 9.25 19.56 -24.13
CA ALA A 143 8.99 18.88 -22.85
C ALA A 143 10.07 17.80 -22.64
N THR A 144 10.52 17.64 -21.41
CA THR A 144 11.40 16.53 -21.03
C THR A 144 10.60 15.50 -20.24
N LEU A 145 10.73 14.24 -20.63
CA LEU A 145 10.21 13.08 -19.94
C LEU A 145 11.37 12.46 -19.16
N ALA A 146 11.20 12.29 -17.85
CA ALA A 146 12.09 11.48 -17.01
C ALA A 146 11.40 10.18 -16.61
N PHE A 147 12.17 9.10 -16.55
CA PHE A 147 11.66 7.76 -16.20
C PHE A 147 12.77 6.85 -15.69
N SER A 148 12.41 5.73 -15.11
CA SER A 148 13.34 4.69 -14.68
C SER A 148 13.36 3.51 -15.63
N ALA A 149 14.52 2.87 -15.76
CA ALA A 149 14.69 1.59 -16.45
C ALA A 149 15.83 0.79 -15.83
N MET A 150 15.76 -0.52 -15.95
CA MET A 150 16.82 -1.43 -15.53
C MET A 150 17.87 -1.54 -16.64
N VAL A 151 19.14 -1.42 -16.29
CA VAL A 151 20.28 -1.53 -17.20
C VAL A 151 21.42 -2.31 -16.58
N PHE A 152 22.32 -2.82 -17.40
CA PHE A 152 23.56 -3.41 -16.94
C PHE A 152 24.58 -2.34 -16.50
N ASP A 153 25.73 -2.81 -15.98
CA ASP A 153 26.80 -1.95 -15.43
C ASP A 153 27.35 -0.90 -16.39
N ASP A 154 27.17 -1.09 -17.72
CA ASP A 154 27.55 -0.10 -18.75
C ASP A 154 26.60 1.10 -18.80
N GLY A 155 25.43 1.01 -18.18
CA GLY A 155 24.42 2.07 -18.14
C GLY A 155 23.77 2.36 -19.50
N ASP A 156 24.00 1.56 -20.53
CA ASP A 156 23.46 1.76 -21.88
C ASP A 156 22.10 1.08 -22.02
N ILE A 157 21.03 1.85 -22.07
CA ILE A 157 19.66 1.35 -22.25
C ILE A 157 19.44 0.66 -23.60
N TYR A 158 20.31 0.88 -24.60
CA TYR A 158 20.23 0.29 -25.93
C TYR A 158 21.04 -1.02 -26.06
N ALA A 159 21.91 -1.31 -25.09
CA ALA A 159 22.75 -2.50 -25.11
C ALA A 159 21.94 -3.77 -24.82
N GLN A 160 22.41 -4.89 -25.38
CA GLN A 160 21.84 -6.22 -25.14
C GLN A 160 22.95 -7.12 -24.59
N HIS A 161 22.68 -7.89 -23.53
CA HIS A 161 23.65 -8.71 -22.82
C HIS A 161 23.24 -10.20 -22.75
N PRO A 162 23.02 -10.87 -23.90
CA PRO A 162 22.47 -12.23 -23.91
C PRO A 162 23.36 -13.29 -23.25
N GLU A 163 24.68 -13.08 -23.23
CA GLU A 163 25.60 -14.03 -22.58
C GLU A 163 25.54 -13.93 -21.06
N GLN A 164 25.48 -12.71 -20.51
CA GLN A 164 25.30 -12.46 -19.08
C GLN A 164 23.97 -12.99 -18.59
N GLU A 165 22.88 -12.72 -19.31
CA GLU A 165 21.56 -13.26 -19.03
C GLU A 165 21.55 -14.79 -19.03
N ALA A 166 22.12 -15.42 -20.06
CA ALA A 166 22.21 -16.89 -20.15
C ALA A 166 23.06 -17.50 -19.01
N ALA A 167 24.12 -16.82 -18.59
CA ALA A 167 24.93 -17.24 -17.44
C ALA A 167 24.15 -17.15 -16.12
N TRP A 168 23.43 -16.06 -15.93
CA TRP A 168 22.58 -15.81 -14.77
C TRP A 168 21.46 -16.85 -14.59
N GLN A 169 20.86 -17.30 -15.70
CA GLN A 169 19.84 -18.36 -15.67
C GLN A 169 20.39 -19.70 -15.20
N ARG A 170 21.67 -19.98 -15.43
CA ARG A 170 22.30 -21.26 -15.06
C ARG A 170 22.80 -21.33 -13.63
N ALA A 171 23.48 -20.27 -13.16
CA ALA A 171 24.03 -20.19 -11.83
C ALA A 171 24.17 -18.75 -11.36
N LYS A 172 23.87 -18.53 -10.08
CA LYS A 172 23.99 -17.23 -9.43
C LYS A 172 25.22 -17.25 -8.52
N VAL A 173 26.10 -16.26 -8.67
CA VAL A 173 27.32 -16.12 -7.87
C VAL A 173 27.30 -14.76 -7.20
N TYR A 174 27.52 -14.75 -5.90
CA TYR A 174 27.52 -13.56 -5.07
C TYR A 174 28.72 -13.55 -4.13
N ASP A 175 29.32 -12.39 -3.99
CA ASP A 175 30.40 -12.12 -3.03
C ASP A 175 29.92 -11.20 -1.88
N GLN A 176 28.72 -10.62 -2.02
CA GLN A 176 28.13 -9.66 -1.08
C GLN A 176 26.60 -9.82 -1.01
N LEU A 177 25.99 -9.34 0.06
CA LEU A 177 24.56 -9.09 0.15
C LEU A 177 24.22 -7.73 -0.52
N PHE A 178 23.04 -7.57 -1.16
CA PHE A 178 21.92 -8.51 -1.19
C PHE A 178 22.12 -9.61 -2.23
N ILE A 179 21.72 -10.84 -1.88
CA ILE A 179 21.57 -11.90 -2.87
C ILE A 179 20.10 -12.00 -3.36
N ARG A 180 19.19 -11.64 -2.50
CA ARG A 180 17.74 -11.61 -2.73
C ARG A 180 17.20 -10.33 -2.10
N HIS A 181 16.08 -9.84 -2.61
CA HIS A 181 15.35 -8.75 -1.99
C HIS A 181 13.85 -8.95 -2.25
N TRP A 182 13.03 -8.94 -1.20
CA TRP A 182 11.58 -9.16 -1.20
C TRP A 182 11.18 -10.53 -1.77
N ASP A 183 10.95 -10.64 -3.08
CA ASP A 183 10.54 -11.85 -3.81
C ASP A 183 11.44 -12.18 -5.01
N GLN A 184 12.56 -11.47 -5.17
CA GLN A 184 13.44 -11.57 -6.32
C GLN A 184 14.90 -11.84 -5.94
N TRP A 185 15.58 -12.60 -6.80
CA TRP A 185 17.02 -12.71 -6.77
C TRP A 185 17.64 -11.47 -7.42
N GLN A 186 18.62 -10.86 -6.75
CA GLN A 186 19.28 -9.68 -7.25
C GLN A 186 20.32 -10.04 -8.32
N HIS A 187 20.25 -9.39 -9.48
CA HIS A 187 21.28 -9.55 -10.51
C HIS A 187 22.44 -8.58 -10.21
N PRO A 188 23.68 -9.09 -9.94
CA PRO A 188 24.76 -8.26 -9.43
C PRO A 188 25.29 -7.22 -10.43
N GLN A 189 24.96 -7.35 -11.72
CA GLN A 189 25.36 -6.46 -12.80
C GLN A 189 24.23 -5.61 -13.36
N GLN A 190 23.02 -5.69 -12.79
CA GLN A 190 21.88 -4.86 -13.21
C GLN A 190 21.48 -3.91 -12.10
N ARG A 191 21.00 -2.74 -12.48
CA ARG A 191 20.47 -1.73 -11.55
C ARG A 191 19.45 -0.85 -12.23
N THR A 192 18.53 -0.31 -11.45
CA THR A 192 17.55 0.67 -11.91
C THR A 192 18.21 2.05 -11.96
N GLN A 193 18.16 2.72 -13.11
CA GLN A 193 18.70 4.07 -13.30
C GLN A 193 17.66 5.02 -13.88
N LEU A 194 17.93 6.33 -13.76
CA LEU A 194 17.06 7.39 -14.25
C LEU A 194 17.53 7.89 -15.62
N PHE A 195 16.56 8.09 -16.50
CA PHE A 195 16.77 8.52 -17.87
C PHE A 195 15.94 9.75 -18.19
N ALA A 196 16.40 10.53 -19.19
CA ALA A 196 15.67 11.66 -19.73
C ALA A 196 15.54 11.57 -21.26
N LEU A 197 14.40 12.03 -21.77
CA LEU A 197 14.09 12.10 -23.20
C LEU A 197 13.38 13.41 -23.51
N ASP A 198 13.88 14.15 -24.50
CA ASP A 198 13.25 15.39 -24.96
C ASP A 198 12.24 15.13 -26.08
N LEU A 199 11.07 15.74 -25.93
CA LEU A 199 9.98 15.73 -26.90
C LEU A 199 9.81 17.16 -27.45
N TYR A 200 9.67 17.28 -28.76
CA TYR A 200 9.60 18.54 -29.48
C TYR A 200 8.23 18.72 -30.11
N ARG A 201 7.62 19.89 -29.86
CA ARG A 201 6.32 20.26 -30.40
C ARG A 201 6.47 20.87 -31.78
N HIS A 202 5.66 20.42 -32.70
CA HIS A 202 5.53 20.97 -34.05
C HIS A 202 4.07 21.35 -34.35
N LYS A 203 3.84 21.93 -35.53
CA LYS A 203 2.48 22.24 -35.99
C LYS A 203 1.59 21.02 -36.09
N THR A 204 2.16 19.83 -36.30
CA THR A 204 1.46 18.56 -36.50
C THR A 204 1.47 17.64 -35.31
N GLY A 205 1.96 18.10 -34.14
CA GLY A 205 2.03 17.28 -32.91
C GLY A 205 3.42 17.21 -32.29
N TRP A 206 3.65 16.21 -31.45
CA TRP A 206 4.89 15.97 -30.74
C TRP A 206 5.76 14.93 -31.45
N SER A 207 7.08 15.02 -31.34
CA SER A 207 8.04 14.06 -31.88
C SER A 207 9.28 13.93 -31.01
N VAL A 208 9.99 12.80 -31.15
CA VAL A 208 11.29 12.53 -30.55
C VAL A 208 12.38 12.77 -31.62
N ARG A 209 13.48 13.40 -31.25
CA ARG A 209 14.65 13.63 -32.15
C ARG A 209 15.93 13.08 -31.55
N ASP A 210 16.08 13.21 -30.23
CA ASP A 210 17.31 12.88 -29.53
C ASP A 210 17.24 11.46 -28.95
N LYS A 211 18.40 10.93 -28.61
CA LYS A 211 18.50 9.66 -27.87
C LYS A 211 18.11 9.86 -26.41
N ILE A 212 17.65 8.78 -25.79
CA ILE A 212 17.47 8.68 -24.36
C ILE A 212 18.83 8.88 -23.69
N ARG A 213 18.89 9.75 -22.68
CA ARG A 213 20.09 10.06 -21.89
C ARG A 213 19.99 9.37 -20.54
N ASN A 214 21.07 8.70 -20.12
CA ASN A 214 21.20 8.19 -18.77
C ASN A 214 21.70 9.31 -17.85
N LEU A 215 20.90 9.69 -16.84
CA LEU A 215 21.24 10.74 -15.87
C LEU A 215 22.22 10.25 -14.78
N LEU A 216 22.35 8.91 -14.61
CA LEU A 216 23.21 8.28 -13.64
C LEU A 216 24.42 7.57 -14.29
N GLN A 217 24.72 7.92 -15.55
CA GLN A 217 25.84 7.35 -16.30
C GLN A 217 27.15 7.42 -15.50
N ASP A 218 27.95 6.38 -15.58
CA ASP A 218 29.26 6.25 -14.88
C ASP A 218 29.16 6.29 -13.35
N THR A 219 27.99 6.03 -12.79
CA THR A 219 27.79 5.87 -11.35
C THR A 219 27.29 4.46 -11.00
N ARG A 220 27.41 4.10 -9.72
CA ARG A 220 26.80 2.89 -9.15
C ARG A 220 25.48 3.19 -8.41
N LEU A 221 24.95 4.41 -8.57
CA LEU A 221 23.71 4.82 -7.93
C LEU A 221 22.51 4.13 -8.60
N GLU A 222 21.55 3.79 -7.78
CA GLU A 222 20.31 3.13 -8.16
C GLU A 222 19.13 3.97 -7.67
N SER A 223 18.22 4.30 -8.58
CA SER A 223 16.98 5.02 -8.30
C SER A 223 15.94 4.72 -9.38
N PRO A 224 14.67 4.46 -9.01
CA PRO A 224 14.13 4.23 -7.66
C PRO A 224 14.84 3.12 -6.90
N VAL A 225 14.78 3.18 -5.56
CA VAL A 225 15.47 2.21 -4.69
C VAL A 225 14.63 0.94 -4.58
N GLY A 226 15.11 -0.14 -5.20
CA GLY A 226 14.44 -1.43 -5.10
C GLY A 226 14.30 -1.97 -3.66
N PRO A 227 13.31 -2.85 -3.41
CA PRO A 227 12.36 -3.44 -4.36
C PRO A 227 11.06 -2.64 -4.50
N LEU A 228 10.77 -1.69 -3.61
CA LEU A 228 9.49 -0.97 -3.49
C LEU A 228 9.56 0.50 -3.93
N GLY A 229 10.72 0.94 -4.45
CA GLY A 229 10.89 2.31 -4.95
C GLY A 229 10.00 2.60 -6.16
N ASP A 230 9.47 3.81 -6.22
CA ASP A 230 8.53 4.27 -7.24
C ASP A 230 8.82 5.70 -7.72
N ALA A 231 7.85 6.34 -8.36
CA ALA A 231 7.95 7.71 -8.85
C ALA A 231 8.21 8.75 -7.74
N SER A 232 7.98 8.44 -6.46
CA SER A 232 8.29 9.33 -5.34
C SER A 232 9.76 9.36 -4.96
N ASP A 233 10.57 8.43 -5.48
CA ASP A 233 12.02 8.38 -5.25
C ASP A 233 12.80 9.41 -6.08
N PHE A 234 12.14 10.12 -6.99
CA PHE A 234 12.74 11.23 -7.70
C PHE A 234 11.74 12.35 -8.01
N SER A 235 12.25 13.54 -8.27
CA SER A 235 11.47 14.74 -8.63
C SER A 235 12.12 15.43 -9.81
N LEU A 236 11.33 15.69 -10.86
CA LEU A 236 11.73 16.35 -12.08
C LEU A 236 11.37 17.83 -12.02
N SER A 237 12.33 18.70 -12.38
CA SER A 237 12.11 20.12 -12.60
C SER A 237 12.61 20.54 -13.99
N ARG A 238 12.55 21.84 -14.29
CA ARG A 238 12.97 22.34 -15.61
C ARG A 238 14.43 22.05 -15.94
N HIS A 239 15.32 22.07 -14.94
CA HIS A 239 16.76 21.94 -15.15
C HIS A 239 17.38 20.74 -14.42
N TYR A 240 16.68 20.15 -13.44
CA TYR A 240 17.25 19.16 -12.54
C TYR A 240 16.33 17.97 -12.29
N VAL A 241 16.97 16.86 -11.92
CA VAL A 241 16.32 15.75 -11.19
C VAL A 241 16.95 15.66 -9.81
N ALA A 242 16.13 15.67 -8.77
CA ALA A 242 16.51 15.25 -7.42
C ALA A 242 16.04 13.81 -7.20
N PHE A 243 16.88 12.96 -6.62
CA PHE A 243 16.54 11.56 -6.42
C PHE A 243 17.17 10.98 -5.15
N THR A 244 16.57 9.91 -4.63
CA THR A 244 17.14 9.14 -3.54
C THR A 244 17.92 7.93 -4.07
N ALA A 245 18.99 7.57 -3.39
CA ALA A 245 19.74 6.33 -3.63
C ALA A 245 20.35 5.82 -2.32
N LYS A 246 20.57 4.49 -2.21
CA LYS A 246 21.32 3.88 -1.11
C LYS A 246 22.73 4.48 -1.05
N ASP A 247 23.29 4.58 0.16
CA ASP A 247 24.68 5.00 0.36
C ASP A 247 25.63 3.94 -0.19
N PRO A 248 26.43 4.25 -1.23
CA PRO A 248 27.32 3.26 -1.83
C PRO A 248 28.56 2.92 -0.95
N GLU A 249 28.78 3.66 0.14
CA GLU A 249 29.92 3.47 1.04
C GLU A 249 29.66 2.44 2.15
N VAL A 250 28.40 2.00 2.31
CA VAL A 250 28.02 1.02 3.34
C VAL A 250 27.25 -0.16 2.74
N PRO A 251 27.34 -1.34 3.36
CA PRO A 251 26.56 -2.49 2.91
C PRO A 251 25.04 -2.26 3.08
N PRO A 252 24.24 -2.35 2.01
CA PRO A 252 22.81 -1.99 2.06
C PRO A 252 21.95 -2.98 2.88
N ALA A 253 22.46 -4.20 3.18
CA ALA A 253 21.69 -5.22 3.87
C ALA A 253 21.51 -4.97 5.38
N TRP A 254 22.39 -4.18 6.01
CA TRP A 254 22.30 -3.82 7.43
C TRP A 254 22.44 -2.33 7.73
N HIS A 255 22.23 -1.50 6.69
CA HIS A 255 22.11 -0.04 6.81
C HIS A 255 20.85 0.45 6.11
N THR A 256 20.04 1.27 6.78
CA THR A 256 18.92 1.96 6.16
C THR A 256 19.35 3.21 5.40
N ARG A 257 20.62 3.59 5.50
CA ARG A 257 21.17 4.84 4.99
C ARG A 257 20.91 5.04 3.50
N GLN A 258 20.28 6.15 3.18
CA GLN A 258 20.03 6.65 1.83
C GLN A 258 20.33 8.15 1.79
N HIS A 259 20.65 8.63 0.59
CA HIS A 259 20.99 10.02 0.36
C HIS A 259 20.17 10.64 -0.76
N ILE A 260 19.97 11.95 -0.67
CA ILE A 260 19.41 12.75 -1.77
C ILE A 260 20.53 13.27 -2.63
N TYR A 261 20.36 13.08 -3.93
CA TYR A 261 21.24 13.57 -4.97
C TYR A 261 20.50 14.55 -5.88
N LEU A 262 21.24 15.47 -6.47
CA LEU A 262 20.76 16.42 -7.46
C LEU A 262 21.63 16.29 -8.73
N VAL A 263 21.00 16.16 -9.90
CA VAL A 263 21.67 16.02 -11.18
C VAL A 263 21.00 16.93 -12.23
N PRO A 264 21.78 17.65 -13.06
CA PRO A 264 21.23 18.37 -14.22
C PRO A 264 20.69 17.40 -15.29
N LEU A 265 19.75 17.89 -16.11
CA LEU A 265 19.14 17.11 -17.21
C LEU A 265 20.06 16.90 -18.41
N ASP A 266 21.31 17.38 -18.37
CA ASP A 266 22.27 17.35 -19.51
C ASP A 266 22.80 15.92 -19.82
N GLY A 267 22.74 15.00 -18.85
CA GLY A 267 23.25 13.63 -18.97
C GLY A 267 24.78 13.50 -19.01
N HIS A 268 25.51 14.56 -18.63
CA HIS A 268 26.98 14.62 -18.63
C HIS A 268 27.56 15.00 -17.27
N THR A 269 26.78 15.73 -16.46
CA THR A 269 27.19 16.16 -15.13
C THR A 269 26.88 15.07 -14.12
N LEU A 270 27.88 14.68 -13.32
CA LEU A 270 27.66 13.66 -12.27
C LEU A 270 26.73 14.17 -11.17
N PRO A 271 25.92 13.28 -10.57
CA PRO A 271 25.05 13.61 -9.46
C PRO A 271 25.82 14.13 -8.25
N LYS A 272 25.32 15.20 -7.63
CA LYS A 272 25.85 15.76 -6.40
C LYS A 272 24.97 15.37 -5.22
N ARG A 273 25.57 14.75 -4.18
CA ARG A 273 24.86 14.51 -2.90
C ARG A 273 24.57 15.85 -2.22
N ILE A 274 23.33 16.04 -1.78
CA ILE A 274 22.86 17.27 -1.13
C ILE A 274 22.34 17.04 0.30
N SER A 275 22.07 15.80 0.70
CA SER A 275 21.69 15.47 2.09
C SER A 275 22.91 15.26 2.99
N LEU A 276 22.77 15.56 4.28
CA LEU A 276 23.77 15.26 5.30
C LEU A 276 23.95 13.75 5.45
N ALA A 277 25.21 13.33 5.61
CA ALA A 277 25.58 11.92 5.73
C ALA A 277 25.85 11.46 7.17
N GLU A 278 26.44 12.34 8.00
CA GLU A 278 26.92 11.94 9.34
C GLU A 278 25.76 11.58 10.27
N ASN A 279 25.79 10.34 10.79
CA ASN A 279 24.83 9.81 11.76
C ASN A 279 23.35 9.95 11.37
N ARG A 280 23.03 9.80 10.08
CA ARG A 280 21.68 9.85 9.56
C ARG A 280 21.29 8.52 8.93
N GLY A 281 20.00 8.20 8.99
CA GLY A 281 19.43 7.02 8.38
C GLY A 281 18.92 7.26 6.95
N TRP A 282 17.73 6.79 6.66
CA TRP A 282 17.08 6.95 5.38
C TRP A 282 16.80 8.43 5.04
N ALA A 283 17.05 8.80 3.79
CA ALA A 283 16.59 10.06 3.20
C ALA A 283 15.88 9.76 1.88
N GLY A 284 14.67 10.29 1.70
CA GLY A 284 13.84 9.98 0.54
C GLY A 284 12.75 11.01 0.28
N THR A 285 11.88 10.71 -0.68
CA THR A 285 10.76 11.58 -1.10
C THR A 285 11.25 12.98 -1.51
N PRO A 286 12.25 13.08 -2.42
CA PRO A 286 12.75 14.38 -2.84
C PRO A 286 11.70 15.15 -3.63
N LEU A 287 11.63 16.47 -3.42
CA LEU A 287 10.70 17.37 -4.11
C LEU A 287 11.40 18.71 -4.42
N ILE A 288 11.63 18.99 -5.69
CA ILE A 288 12.20 20.28 -6.12
C ILE A 288 11.07 21.33 -6.09
N SER A 289 11.35 22.50 -5.50
CA SER A 289 10.39 23.61 -5.51
C SER A 289 10.12 24.12 -6.93
N PRO A 290 8.92 24.66 -7.25
CA PRO A 290 8.61 25.20 -8.57
C PRO A 290 9.55 26.34 -9.03
N ARG A 291 10.21 27.04 -8.09
CA ARG A 291 11.20 28.10 -8.35
C ARG A 291 12.63 27.57 -8.46
N GLU A 292 12.85 26.27 -8.20
CA GLU A 292 14.17 25.65 -8.15
C GLU A 292 15.12 26.34 -7.13
N ASP A 293 14.57 26.94 -6.07
CA ASP A 293 15.34 27.58 -5.01
C ASP A 293 15.65 26.62 -3.85
N MET A 294 14.94 25.49 -3.75
CA MET A 294 15.18 24.46 -2.74
C MET A 294 14.77 23.05 -3.23
N VAL A 295 15.33 22.05 -2.58
CA VAL A 295 14.90 20.64 -2.65
C VAL A 295 14.43 20.21 -1.28
N LEU A 296 13.15 19.84 -1.15
CA LEU A 296 12.60 19.24 0.05
C LEU A 296 12.80 17.74 0.04
N PHE A 297 12.92 17.15 1.20
CA PHE A 297 12.97 15.69 1.39
C PHE A 297 12.69 15.32 2.85
N LEU A 298 12.49 14.05 3.09
CA LEU A 298 12.33 13.49 4.43
C LEU A 298 13.62 12.79 4.82
N GLN A 299 14.05 12.91 6.10
CA GLN A 299 15.27 12.26 6.58
C GLN A 299 15.11 11.78 8.02
N GLN A 300 15.58 10.56 8.28
CA GLN A 300 15.67 9.95 9.62
C GLN A 300 16.96 10.36 10.33
N TYR A 301 16.91 10.33 11.66
CA TYR A 301 18.09 10.59 12.49
C TYR A 301 18.97 9.35 12.69
N LYS A 302 18.36 8.15 12.75
CA LYS A 302 19.04 6.90 13.06
C LYS A 302 19.25 6.04 11.83
N ASP A 303 20.45 5.52 11.64
CA ASP A 303 20.74 4.45 10.71
C ASP A 303 20.36 3.09 11.33
N GLY A 304 19.78 2.19 10.56
CA GLY A 304 19.42 0.83 10.98
C GLY A 304 18.01 0.67 11.55
N PHE A 305 17.24 1.73 11.76
CA PHE A 305 15.85 1.63 12.22
C PHE A 305 14.90 2.23 11.17
N GLU A 306 14.13 1.37 10.49
CA GLU A 306 13.28 1.77 9.37
C GLU A 306 12.16 2.74 9.75
N SER A 307 11.67 2.65 10.99
CA SER A 307 10.55 3.44 11.49
C SER A 307 10.97 4.60 12.41
N ASP A 308 12.26 4.98 12.36
CA ASP A 308 12.68 6.23 12.96
C ASP A 308 11.96 7.42 12.32
N ARG A 309 11.72 8.48 13.09
CA ARG A 309 10.94 9.63 12.64
C ARG A 309 11.54 10.30 11.40
N LYS A 310 10.72 10.45 10.37
CA LYS A 310 11.06 11.14 9.12
C LYS A 310 10.82 12.64 9.29
N VAL A 311 11.88 13.41 9.45
CA VAL A 311 11.81 14.87 9.61
C VAL A 311 11.90 15.56 8.27
N LEU A 312 11.05 16.57 8.05
CA LEU A 312 11.07 17.38 6.83
C LEU A 312 12.35 18.24 6.77
N GLN A 313 13.06 18.17 5.67
CA GLN A 313 14.29 18.87 5.39
C GLN A 313 14.16 19.74 4.13
N ALA A 314 14.92 20.84 4.07
CA ALA A 314 15.14 21.59 2.84
C ALA A 314 16.64 21.78 2.58
N TYR A 315 17.07 21.46 1.37
CA TYR A 315 18.36 21.89 0.85
C TYR A 315 18.16 23.21 0.09
N LEU A 316 18.75 24.29 0.58
CA LEU A 316 18.69 25.63 -0.01
C LEU A 316 19.73 25.72 -1.11
N MET A 317 19.29 25.81 -2.38
CA MET A 317 20.17 25.63 -3.54
C MET A 317 21.21 26.76 -3.66
N GLU A 318 20.84 28.02 -3.40
CA GLU A 318 21.76 29.17 -3.45
C GLU A 318 22.79 29.11 -2.32
N GLU A 319 22.37 28.75 -1.10
CA GLU A 319 23.22 28.70 0.08
C GLU A 319 24.05 27.42 0.18
N GLY A 320 23.65 26.36 -0.51
CA GLY A 320 24.32 25.07 -0.51
C GLY A 320 24.26 24.35 0.85
N ARG A 321 23.23 24.59 1.66
CA ARG A 321 23.07 24.00 3.01
C ARG A 321 21.69 23.38 3.23
N GLN A 322 21.64 22.40 4.12
CA GLN A 322 20.42 21.76 4.59
C GLN A 322 19.90 22.43 5.85
N VAL A 323 18.58 22.54 5.99
CA VAL A 323 17.86 23.02 7.18
C VAL A 323 16.71 22.11 7.52
N GLU A 324 16.43 21.95 8.82
CA GLU A 324 15.26 21.20 9.32
C GLU A 324 14.03 22.09 9.35
N ILE A 325 12.86 21.50 9.00
CA ILE A 325 11.59 22.20 8.99
C ILE A 325 10.68 21.50 10.02
N PHE A 326 10.16 22.25 10.98
CA PHE A 326 9.30 21.75 12.07
C PHE A 326 9.89 20.54 12.81
N PRO A 327 11.11 20.61 13.38
CA PRO A 327 11.77 19.46 14.01
C PRO A 327 10.96 18.87 15.19
N ASP A 328 10.10 19.67 15.81
CA ASP A 328 9.23 19.25 16.93
C ASP A 328 7.87 18.66 16.46
N TRP A 329 7.62 18.59 15.16
CA TRP A 329 6.41 17.96 14.65
C TRP A 329 6.56 16.44 14.71
N ASP A 330 5.92 15.81 15.69
CA ASP A 330 6.07 14.38 15.99
C ASP A 330 5.21 13.49 15.06
N VAL A 331 5.50 13.58 13.76
CA VAL A 331 4.90 12.77 12.69
C VAL A 331 5.96 12.39 11.66
N SER A 332 5.65 11.39 10.85
CA SER A 332 6.46 10.96 9.71
C SER A 332 5.63 11.11 8.43
N PRO A 333 5.74 12.20 7.66
CA PRO A 333 5.01 12.34 6.41
C PRO A 333 5.33 11.20 5.42
N ASP A 334 4.34 10.80 4.62
CA ASP A 334 4.51 9.81 3.55
C ASP A 334 4.91 10.47 2.23
N THR A 335 4.21 11.54 1.83
CA THR A 335 4.43 12.22 0.55
C THR A 335 4.35 13.73 0.69
N LEU A 336 5.00 14.43 -0.25
CA LEU A 336 5.06 15.89 -0.33
C LEU A 336 4.66 16.35 -1.72
N SER A 337 3.96 17.49 -1.84
CA SER A 337 3.70 18.17 -3.12
C SER A 337 3.61 19.68 -2.93
N PHE A 338 4.01 20.46 -3.95
CA PHE A 338 3.83 21.93 -3.93
C PHE A 338 2.58 22.36 -4.68
N SER A 339 2.00 23.49 -4.27
CA SER A 339 1.18 24.29 -5.16
C SER A 339 2.00 24.76 -6.35
N SER A 340 1.38 24.97 -7.52
CA SER A 340 2.07 25.36 -8.75
C SER A 340 2.82 26.71 -8.63
N ASP A 341 2.38 27.60 -7.75
CA ASP A 341 3.02 28.89 -7.45
C ASP A 341 4.13 28.79 -6.37
N GLY A 342 4.27 27.61 -5.73
CA GLY A 342 5.26 27.34 -4.68
C GLY A 342 5.00 28.04 -3.35
N HIS A 343 3.76 28.54 -3.11
CA HIS A 343 3.39 29.22 -1.87
C HIS A 343 2.79 28.29 -0.81
N THR A 344 2.42 27.09 -1.19
CA THR A 344 1.91 26.07 -0.27
C THR A 344 2.60 24.74 -0.52
N LEU A 345 3.05 24.10 0.57
CA LEU A 345 3.49 22.71 0.59
C LEU A 345 2.36 21.85 1.16
N TYR A 346 2.01 20.78 0.48
CA TYR A 346 1.10 19.76 0.96
C TYR A 346 1.89 18.55 1.45
N ALA A 347 1.55 18.05 2.64
CA ALA A 347 2.11 16.83 3.21
C ALA A 347 0.99 15.84 3.51
N VAL A 348 1.13 14.61 3.06
CA VAL A 348 0.28 13.49 3.48
C VAL A 348 0.93 12.86 4.71
N VAL A 349 0.16 12.75 5.79
CA VAL A 349 0.69 12.39 7.10
C VAL A 349 -0.14 11.27 7.72
N PRO A 350 0.47 10.12 8.07
CA PRO A 350 -0.14 9.13 8.95
C PRO A 350 -0.36 9.73 10.35
N GLU A 351 -1.61 9.84 10.76
CA GLU A 351 -1.97 10.34 12.08
C GLU A 351 -3.37 9.85 12.49
N ASP A 352 -3.49 9.24 13.68
CA ASP A 352 -4.74 8.74 14.24
C ASP A 352 -5.49 7.77 13.29
N GLU A 353 -4.81 6.73 12.76
CA GLU A 353 -5.36 5.74 11.83
C GLU A 353 -5.91 6.35 10.52
N GLN A 354 -5.47 7.56 10.16
CA GLN A 354 -5.84 8.25 8.92
C GLN A 354 -4.56 8.60 8.13
N ARG A 355 -4.73 8.92 6.86
CA ARG A 355 -3.73 9.62 6.04
C ARG A 355 -4.25 11.02 5.78
N LYS A 356 -3.88 11.95 6.67
CA LYS A 356 -4.34 13.34 6.64
C LYS A 356 -3.54 14.16 5.63
N VAL A 357 -4.15 15.19 5.04
CA VAL A 357 -3.45 16.18 4.21
C VAL A 357 -3.28 17.47 5.01
N TYR A 358 -2.04 17.90 5.17
CA TYR A 358 -1.70 19.20 5.75
C TYR A 358 -1.27 20.18 4.66
N ALA A 359 -1.78 21.41 4.73
CA ALA A 359 -1.26 22.56 3.99
C ALA A 359 -0.32 23.35 4.88
N ILE A 360 0.86 23.66 4.36
CA ILE A 360 1.93 24.38 5.02
C ILE A 360 2.26 25.61 4.20
N SER A 361 2.15 26.81 4.78
CA SER A 361 2.43 28.07 4.09
C SER A 361 3.92 28.23 3.84
N VAL A 362 4.30 28.62 2.61
CA VAL A 362 5.68 28.83 2.16
C VAL A 362 5.89 30.26 1.69
N GLN A 363 6.89 30.96 2.24
CA GLN A 363 7.29 32.30 1.81
C GLN A 363 8.80 32.36 1.60
N GLY A 364 9.21 32.46 0.33
CA GLY A 364 10.62 32.27 -0.03
C GLY A 364 11.07 30.86 0.35
N THR A 365 12.08 30.74 1.19
CA THR A 365 12.58 29.47 1.74
C THR A 365 12.15 29.21 3.19
N SER A 366 11.14 29.93 3.69
CA SER A 366 10.63 29.82 5.07
C SER A 366 9.25 29.17 5.09
N PHE A 367 8.97 28.41 6.14
CA PHE A 367 7.77 27.64 6.34
C PHE A 367 7.03 28.10 7.59
N TYR A 368 5.71 28.25 7.45
CA TYR A 368 4.83 28.76 8.51
C TYR A 368 3.59 27.90 8.59
N ASP A 369 2.83 28.03 9.63
CA ASP A 369 1.50 27.47 9.86
C ASP A 369 1.20 26.16 9.15
N LYS A 370 0.76 25.18 9.91
CA LYS A 370 0.28 23.89 9.42
C LYS A 370 -1.20 23.79 9.66
N GLN A 371 -1.98 23.55 8.60
CA GLN A 371 -3.41 23.35 8.70
C GLN A 371 -3.82 22.04 8.07
N ALA A 372 -4.54 21.17 8.79
CA ALA A 372 -5.13 19.99 8.23
C ALA A 372 -6.31 20.35 7.31
N LEU A 373 -6.26 19.90 6.06
CA LEU A 373 -7.30 20.10 5.05
C LEU A 373 -8.21 18.88 4.89
N VAL A 374 -7.63 17.68 4.93
CA VAL A 374 -8.34 16.39 4.86
C VAL A 374 -7.96 15.62 6.11
N VAL A 375 -8.93 15.16 6.89
CA VAL A 375 -8.70 14.57 8.20
C VAL A 375 -9.27 13.16 8.36
N ASP A 376 -10.15 12.73 7.47
CA ASP A 376 -10.80 11.43 7.49
C ASP A 376 -10.45 10.61 6.25
N GLY A 377 -10.23 9.31 6.43
CA GLY A 377 -9.85 8.37 5.36
C GLY A 377 -8.35 8.36 5.09
N SER A 378 -7.96 7.63 4.07
CA SER A 378 -6.57 7.58 3.56
C SER A 378 -6.47 8.41 2.30
N ALA A 379 -6.02 9.67 2.46
CA ALA A 379 -5.81 10.60 1.36
C ALA A 379 -4.44 10.40 0.71
N SER A 380 -4.36 10.70 -0.60
CA SER A 380 -3.13 10.71 -1.39
C SER A 380 -3.23 11.71 -2.55
N SER A 381 -2.12 11.96 -3.25
CA SER A 381 -2.05 12.84 -4.43
C SER A 381 -2.72 14.22 -4.25
N PRO A 382 -2.36 14.99 -3.23
CA PRO A 382 -2.93 16.33 -3.00
C PRO A 382 -2.42 17.32 -4.06
N ILE A 383 -3.32 17.92 -4.85
CA ILE A 383 -3.00 18.87 -5.92
C ILE A 383 -3.90 20.09 -5.83
N GLN A 384 -3.30 21.28 -5.72
CA GLN A 384 -4.03 22.53 -5.87
C GLN A 384 -4.17 22.89 -7.35
N LEU A 385 -5.38 23.18 -7.78
CA LEU A 385 -5.67 23.65 -9.14
C LEU A 385 -5.39 25.17 -9.25
N PRO A 386 -5.11 25.69 -10.47
CA PRO A 386 -4.80 27.12 -10.67
C PRO A 386 -5.89 28.09 -10.21
N ASP A 387 -7.14 27.64 -10.14
CA ASP A 387 -8.27 28.43 -9.66
C ASP A 387 -8.49 28.37 -8.13
N GLY A 388 -7.59 27.72 -7.40
CA GLY A 388 -7.61 27.59 -5.95
C GLY A 388 -8.43 26.40 -5.42
N ARG A 389 -9.11 25.63 -6.28
CA ARG A 389 -9.71 24.36 -5.90
C ARG A 389 -8.62 23.33 -5.60
N PHE A 390 -9.00 22.27 -4.91
CA PHE A 390 -8.06 21.24 -4.46
C PHE A 390 -8.58 19.85 -4.82
N ILE A 391 -7.79 19.06 -5.52
CA ILE A 391 -8.10 17.67 -5.88
C ILE A 391 -7.22 16.72 -5.10
N TYR A 392 -7.76 15.58 -4.72
CA TYR A 392 -7.05 14.51 -4.03
C TYR A 392 -7.71 13.15 -4.26
N VAL A 393 -6.99 12.08 -4.01
CA VAL A 393 -7.51 10.72 -3.99
C VAL A 393 -7.78 10.32 -2.56
N LEU A 394 -8.88 9.62 -2.30
CA LEU A 394 -9.26 9.17 -0.96
C LEU A 394 -9.82 7.76 -1.00
N SER A 395 -9.38 6.92 -0.07
CA SER A 395 -10.02 5.64 0.25
C SER A 395 -10.44 5.59 1.72
N THR A 396 -11.32 4.64 2.04
CA THR A 396 -11.71 4.29 3.40
C THR A 396 -11.78 2.78 3.56
N LEU A 397 -11.98 2.28 4.77
CA LEU A 397 -12.20 0.84 4.99
C LEU A 397 -13.36 0.27 4.13
N GLN A 398 -14.33 1.11 3.74
CA GLN A 398 -15.52 0.70 2.98
C GLN A 398 -15.53 1.18 1.52
N SER A 399 -14.50 1.87 1.04
CA SER A 399 -14.45 2.39 -0.33
C SER A 399 -13.02 2.37 -0.87
N PRO A 400 -12.79 1.82 -2.09
CA PRO A 400 -11.51 1.96 -2.77
C PRO A 400 -11.20 3.43 -3.07
N ASN A 401 -10.03 3.68 -3.66
CA ASN A 401 -9.63 5.00 -4.10
C ASN A 401 -10.68 5.63 -5.03
N ASP A 402 -11.03 6.87 -4.73
CA ASP A 402 -11.83 7.74 -5.58
C ASP A 402 -11.24 9.15 -5.59
N VAL A 403 -11.53 9.89 -6.64
CA VAL A 403 -11.07 11.27 -6.79
C VAL A 403 -12.10 12.22 -6.18
N TYR A 404 -11.61 13.14 -5.38
CA TYR A 404 -12.39 14.15 -4.67
C TYR A 404 -11.93 15.56 -5.04
N LEU A 405 -12.86 16.49 -5.06
CA LEU A 405 -12.63 17.91 -5.25
C LEU A 405 -13.08 18.66 -4.00
N LEU A 406 -12.19 19.46 -3.43
CA LEU A 406 -12.49 20.40 -2.36
C LEU A 406 -12.55 21.82 -2.93
N ASP A 407 -13.71 22.49 -2.84
CA ASP A 407 -13.94 23.88 -3.22
C ASP A 407 -14.56 24.63 -2.06
N ARG A 408 -13.90 25.67 -1.55
CA ARG A 408 -14.40 26.55 -0.47
C ARG A 408 -14.96 25.80 0.74
N GLY A 409 -14.30 24.72 1.15
CA GLY A 409 -14.70 23.89 2.27
C GLY A 409 -15.80 22.86 1.97
N GLN A 410 -16.25 22.78 0.72
CA GLN A 410 -17.20 21.76 0.27
C GLN A 410 -16.48 20.66 -0.50
N THR A 411 -16.58 19.43 -0.02
CA THR A 411 -16.01 18.24 -0.68
C THR A 411 -17.03 17.60 -1.62
N THR A 412 -16.56 17.26 -2.82
CA THR A 412 -17.34 16.61 -3.87
C THR A 412 -16.59 15.38 -4.37
N ARG A 413 -17.20 14.20 -4.32
CA ARG A 413 -16.63 12.96 -4.88
C ARG A 413 -16.86 12.93 -6.38
N LEU A 414 -15.79 12.87 -7.18
CA LEU A 414 -15.82 12.93 -8.65
C LEU A 414 -15.95 11.57 -9.31
N THR A 415 -15.54 10.49 -8.63
CA THR A 415 -15.61 9.12 -9.14
C THR A 415 -16.30 8.20 -8.14
N HIS A 416 -16.81 7.06 -8.61
CA HIS A 416 -17.49 6.05 -7.79
C HIS A 416 -17.13 4.67 -8.30
N PHE A 417 -15.85 4.30 -8.23
CA PHE A 417 -15.33 3.09 -8.88
C PHE A 417 -15.98 1.80 -8.38
N LEU A 418 -16.25 1.70 -7.08
CA LEU A 418 -16.93 0.51 -6.54
C LEU A 418 -18.34 0.32 -7.14
N GLN A 419 -19.03 1.42 -7.49
CA GLN A 419 -20.42 1.38 -7.97
C GLN A 419 -20.55 1.34 -9.50
N TRP A 420 -19.44 1.35 -10.24
CA TRP A 420 -19.46 1.37 -11.71
C TRP A 420 -19.77 0.04 -12.35
N SER A 421 -19.49 -1.05 -11.67
CA SER A 421 -19.88 -2.38 -12.08
C SER A 421 -21.28 -2.70 -11.54
N ASP A 422 -22.15 -3.28 -12.39
CA ASP A 422 -23.48 -3.72 -11.94
C ASP A 422 -23.39 -4.75 -10.80
N ALA A 423 -22.31 -5.55 -10.75
CA ALA A 423 -22.05 -6.52 -9.69
C ALA A 423 -21.75 -5.87 -8.32
N HIS A 424 -21.26 -4.63 -8.30
CA HIS A 424 -20.85 -3.93 -7.08
C HIS A 424 -21.82 -2.82 -6.66
N ARG A 425 -22.83 -2.51 -7.50
CA ARG A 425 -23.74 -1.37 -7.27
C ARG A 425 -24.47 -1.43 -5.94
N ASP A 426 -24.84 -2.62 -5.51
CA ASP A 426 -25.65 -2.87 -4.32
C ASP A 426 -24.91 -3.73 -3.27
N VAL A 427 -23.57 -3.55 -3.13
CA VAL A 427 -22.80 -4.26 -2.11
C VAL A 427 -23.06 -3.64 -0.74
N ASP A 428 -23.46 -4.49 0.22
CA ASP A 428 -23.63 -4.10 1.62
C ASP A 428 -22.29 -4.22 2.37
N MET A 429 -21.72 -3.08 2.73
CA MET A 429 -20.47 -2.97 3.49
C MET A 429 -20.68 -3.11 5.02
N GLY A 430 -21.93 -3.25 5.47
CA GLY A 430 -22.26 -3.22 6.88
C GLY A 430 -22.26 -1.82 7.49
N PRO A 431 -22.46 -1.72 8.82
CA PRO A 431 -22.38 -0.46 9.55
C PRO A 431 -21.02 0.23 9.41
N ALA A 432 -20.99 1.55 9.58
CA ALA A 432 -19.74 2.31 9.59
C ALA A 432 -18.77 1.75 10.65
N PRO A 433 -17.47 1.58 10.32
CA PRO A 433 -16.45 1.19 11.28
C PRO A 433 -16.37 2.17 12.46
N GLU A 434 -16.18 1.63 13.67
CA GLU A 434 -16.10 2.42 14.90
C GLU A 434 -14.69 2.42 15.44
N ARG A 435 -14.13 3.59 15.71
CA ARG A 435 -12.85 3.75 16.41
C ARG A 435 -13.04 3.63 17.91
N TYR A 436 -12.09 3.04 18.58
CA TYR A 436 -12.07 2.99 20.04
C TYR A 436 -10.64 3.05 20.58
N THR A 437 -10.54 3.36 21.87
CA THR A 437 -9.25 3.34 22.59
C THR A 437 -9.35 2.45 23.82
N TYR A 438 -8.21 1.92 24.25
CA TYR A 438 -8.11 1.10 25.46
C TYR A 438 -6.76 1.30 26.15
N ARG A 439 -6.60 0.75 27.34
CA ARG A 439 -5.33 0.81 28.08
C ARG A 439 -4.53 -0.46 27.82
N GLY A 440 -3.38 -0.29 27.14
CA GLY A 440 -2.41 -1.34 26.87
C GLY A 440 -1.41 -1.55 28.02
N ALA A 441 -0.29 -2.17 27.72
CA ALA A 441 0.83 -2.33 28.62
C ALA A 441 1.32 -0.99 29.16
N ASP A 442 1.77 -0.97 30.40
CA ASP A 442 2.23 0.25 31.10
C ASP A 442 1.16 1.36 31.17
N ASP A 443 -0.11 1.02 31.04
CA ASP A 443 -1.26 1.93 31.05
C ASP A 443 -1.23 3.00 29.92
N VAL A 444 -0.55 2.70 28.81
CA VAL A 444 -0.50 3.56 27.61
C VAL A 444 -1.80 3.41 26.80
N THR A 445 -2.27 4.52 26.23
CA THR A 445 -3.45 4.50 25.36
C THR A 445 -3.10 3.82 24.04
N MET A 446 -3.89 2.80 23.68
CA MET A 446 -3.84 2.07 22.41
C MET A 446 -5.12 2.32 21.63
N HIS A 447 -5.08 2.02 20.33
CA HIS A 447 -6.14 2.33 19.37
C HIS A 447 -6.62 1.07 18.67
N GLY A 448 -7.78 1.14 18.03
CA GLY A 448 -8.30 0.06 17.21
C GLY A 448 -9.63 0.39 16.56
N TRP A 449 -9.98 -0.43 15.58
CA TRP A 449 -11.26 -0.40 14.89
C TRP A 449 -12.15 -1.57 15.29
N LEU A 450 -13.46 -1.30 15.34
CA LEU A 450 -14.50 -2.30 15.45
C LEU A 450 -15.39 -2.26 14.20
N ILE A 451 -15.39 -3.36 13.45
CA ILE A 451 -16.15 -3.50 12.20
C ILE A 451 -17.21 -4.57 12.39
N LYS A 452 -18.46 -4.22 12.11
CA LYS A 452 -19.62 -5.08 12.33
C LYS A 452 -20.11 -5.70 11.02
N PRO A 453 -20.61 -6.96 11.04
CA PRO A 453 -21.13 -7.59 9.83
C PRO A 453 -22.40 -6.89 9.33
N PRO A 454 -22.72 -7.01 8.01
CA PRO A 454 -23.98 -6.49 7.46
C PRO A 454 -25.24 -6.99 8.20
N THR A 455 -25.20 -8.18 8.75
CA THR A 455 -26.31 -8.78 9.49
C THR A 455 -26.42 -8.33 10.96
N TYR A 456 -25.49 -7.48 11.44
CA TYR A 456 -25.32 -7.12 12.84
C TYR A 456 -26.64 -6.74 13.56
N GLU A 457 -27.39 -5.77 13.00
CA GLU A 457 -28.61 -5.29 13.65
C GLU A 457 -29.69 -6.39 13.77
N ALA A 458 -29.85 -7.19 12.71
CA ALA A 458 -30.82 -8.27 12.68
C ALA A 458 -30.42 -9.39 13.66
N ASP A 459 -29.14 -9.75 13.72
CA ASP A 459 -28.61 -10.80 14.58
C ASP A 459 -28.69 -10.41 16.07
N VAL A 460 -28.32 -9.19 16.42
CA VAL A 460 -28.41 -8.68 17.79
C VAL A 460 -29.88 -8.58 18.23
N LYS A 461 -30.76 -8.09 17.36
CA LYS A 461 -32.20 -8.04 17.63
C LYS A 461 -32.80 -9.45 17.84
N ALA A 462 -32.27 -10.45 17.15
CA ALA A 462 -32.66 -11.85 17.33
C ALA A 462 -32.01 -12.49 18.56
N GLY A 463 -31.24 -11.77 19.37
CA GLY A 463 -30.55 -12.27 20.55
C GLY A 463 -29.36 -13.18 20.27
N LYS A 464 -28.85 -13.20 19.04
CA LYS A 464 -27.68 -14.00 18.68
C LYS A 464 -26.42 -13.40 19.25
N LYS A 465 -25.48 -14.25 19.65
CA LYS A 465 -24.10 -13.86 19.96
C LYS A 465 -23.23 -14.02 18.73
N LEU A 466 -22.38 -13.03 18.47
CA LEU A 466 -21.53 -12.98 17.27
C LEU A 466 -20.09 -13.40 17.58
N PRO A 467 -19.40 -14.10 16.66
CA PRO A 467 -17.99 -14.43 16.81
C PRO A 467 -17.12 -13.17 16.62
N LEU A 468 -15.97 -13.15 17.30
CA LEU A 468 -14.97 -12.10 17.18
C LEU A 468 -13.76 -12.59 16.39
N ALA A 469 -13.36 -11.85 15.34
CA ALA A 469 -12.09 -12.01 14.65
C ALA A 469 -11.14 -10.87 15.04
N VAL A 470 -9.96 -11.21 15.52
CA VAL A 470 -8.88 -10.28 15.87
C VAL A 470 -7.86 -10.29 14.74
N LEU A 471 -7.64 -9.15 14.11
CA LEU A 471 -6.65 -9.00 13.05
C LEU A 471 -5.44 -8.22 13.56
N MET A 472 -4.25 -8.74 13.30
CA MET A 472 -2.97 -8.16 13.71
C MET A 472 -2.17 -7.75 12.47
N HIS A 473 -1.76 -6.48 12.39
CA HIS A 473 -0.96 -5.97 11.27
C HIS A 473 0.49 -6.48 11.32
N GLY A 474 1.14 -6.38 10.17
CA GLY A 474 2.59 -6.60 10.02
C GLY A 474 3.39 -5.35 10.41
N GLY A 475 4.66 -5.42 10.18
CA GLY A 475 5.66 -4.41 10.56
C GLY A 475 6.71 -5.08 11.42
N PRO A 476 6.83 -4.76 12.74
CA PRO A 476 5.80 -4.33 13.71
C PRO A 476 5.31 -2.88 13.60
N GLU A 477 6.07 -2.02 12.95
CA GLU A 477 5.74 -0.62 12.75
C GLU A 477 4.78 -0.45 11.56
N GLY A 478 3.53 -0.80 11.75
CA GLY A 478 2.41 -0.61 10.85
C GLY A 478 1.25 0.11 11.52
N ASP A 479 0.13 0.20 10.83
CA ASP A 479 -1.13 0.66 11.39
C ASP A 479 -2.34 0.07 10.65
N TRP A 480 -3.48 0.05 11.31
CA TRP A 480 -4.77 -0.22 10.68
C TRP A 480 -5.43 1.10 10.25
N SER A 481 -4.92 1.69 9.19
CA SER A 481 -5.48 2.94 8.68
C SER A 481 -6.89 2.79 8.13
N ASN A 482 -7.65 3.90 8.12
CA ASN A 482 -8.94 4.02 7.45
C ASN A 482 -8.75 4.03 5.92
N GLY A 483 -8.32 2.89 5.36
CA GLY A 483 -7.97 2.75 3.95
C GLY A 483 -8.46 1.42 3.38
N TRP A 484 -8.65 1.38 2.07
CA TRP A 484 -9.03 0.17 1.36
C TRP A 484 -7.86 -0.76 1.16
N SER A 485 -8.08 -2.04 1.38
CA SER A 485 -7.12 -3.10 1.05
C SER A 485 -7.81 -4.23 0.31
N THR A 486 -7.15 -4.83 -0.67
CA THR A 486 -7.61 -6.06 -1.34
C THR A 486 -6.93 -7.31 -0.76
N ARG A 487 -5.96 -7.16 0.16
CA ARG A 487 -5.28 -8.25 0.84
C ARG A 487 -5.90 -8.55 2.20
N TRP A 488 -5.71 -7.68 3.16
CA TRP A 488 -6.25 -7.78 4.52
C TRP A 488 -7.35 -6.72 4.70
N ASN A 489 -8.56 -7.02 4.21
CA ASN A 489 -9.70 -6.11 4.31
C ASN A 489 -10.60 -6.53 5.49
N PRO A 490 -10.67 -5.75 6.58
CA PRO A 490 -11.48 -6.11 7.74
C PRO A 490 -12.98 -6.23 7.42
N VAL A 491 -13.47 -5.46 6.41
CA VAL A 491 -14.87 -5.52 5.99
C VAL A 491 -15.20 -6.86 5.33
N ALA A 492 -14.25 -7.48 4.62
CA ALA A 492 -14.45 -8.81 4.04
C ALA A 492 -14.59 -9.90 5.13
N PHE A 493 -13.84 -9.79 6.22
CA PHE A 493 -14.00 -10.65 7.39
C PHE A 493 -15.35 -10.40 8.08
N ALA A 494 -15.76 -9.14 8.18
CA ALA A 494 -17.08 -8.80 8.73
C ALA A 494 -18.20 -9.34 7.84
N ALA A 495 -18.10 -9.22 6.53
CA ALA A 495 -19.05 -9.79 5.57
C ALA A 495 -19.15 -11.32 5.66
N ALA A 496 -18.09 -11.99 6.13
CA ALA A 496 -18.09 -13.43 6.44
C ALA A 496 -18.80 -13.79 7.76
N GLY A 497 -19.37 -12.81 8.47
CA GLY A 497 -20.19 -13.00 9.68
C GLY A 497 -19.48 -12.78 11.02
N PHE A 498 -18.28 -12.22 11.02
CA PHE A 498 -17.54 -11.85 12.22
C PHE A 498 -17.82 -10.40 12.63
N VAL A 499 -17.82 -10.11 13.91
CA VAL A 499 -17.37 -8.80 14.38
C VAL A 499 -15.86 -8.82 14.31
N VAL A 500 -15.27 -7.81 13.71
CA VAL A 500 -13.82 -7.73 13.51
C VAL A 500 -13.26 -6.63 14.40
N THR A 501 -12.19 -6.92 15.11
CA THR A 501 -11.36 -5.88 15.72
C THR A 501 -9.97 -5.90 15.14
N THR A 502 -9.49 -4.73 14.78
CA THR A 502 -8.10 -4.48 14.46
C THR A 502 -7.49 -3.70 15.61
N LEU A 503 -6.23 -3.95 15.90
CA LEU A 503 -5.53 -3.37 17.04
C LEU A 503 -4.22 -2.75 16.60
N ASP A 504 -3.94 -1.54 17.08
CA ASP A 504 -2.68 -0.83 16.91
C ASP A 504 -1.90 -0.85 18.24
N PRO A 505 -1.09 -1.92 18.47
CA PRO A 505 -0.30 -2.07 19.71
C PRO A 505 0.98 -1.22 19.70
N SER A 506 1.80 -1.35 20.74
CA SER A 506 3.18 -0.82 20.79
C SER A 506 3.94 -1.18 19.51
N GLY A 507 4.55 -0.20 18.86
CA GLY A 507 5.17 -0.29 17.54
C GLY A 507 4.37 0.42 16.44
N SER A 508 3.05 0.56 16.60
CA SER A 508 2.21 1.15 15.57
C SER A 508 2.57 2.60 15.29
N VAL A 509 2.46 3.00 14.00
CA VAL A 509 2.78 4.34 13.51
C VAL A 509 1.55 5.25 13.51
N GLY A 510 1.78 6.57 13.41
CA GLY A 510 0.70 7.56 13.37
C GLY A 510 0.22 8.05 14.76
N PHE A 511 0.89 7.65 15.82
CA PHE A 511 0.56 8.03 17.21
C PHE A 511 1.75 8.67 17.94
N GLY A 512 2.71 9.23 17.20
CA GLY A 512 3.98 9.77 17.68
C GLY A 512 5.08 8.71 17.79
N GLN A 513 6.35 9.17 17.72
CA GLN A 513 7.52 8.28 17.72
C GLN A 513 7.63 7.46 19.00
N ALA A 514 7.18 8.02 20.13
CA ALA A 514 7.23 7.31 21.40
C ALA A 514 6.41 6.01 21.42
N LEU A 515 5.27 5.93 20.70
CA LEU A 515 4.50 4.68 20.59
C LEU A 515 5.21 3.70 19.63
N THR A 516 5.76 4.20 18.55
CA THR A 516 6.52 3.40 17.57
C THR A 516 7.74 2.75 18.21
N ASP A 517 8.54 3.50 18.96
CA ASP A 517 9.74 3.00 19.64
C ASP A 517 9.44 1.95 20.73
N ARG A 518 8.19 1.84 21.22
CA ARG A 518 7.82 0.91 22.30
C ARG A 518 7.97 -0.56 21.96
N VAL A 519 8.06 -0.93 20.69
CA VAL A 519 8.24 -2.33 20.27
C VAL A 519 9.68 -2.80 20.38
N LEU A 520 10.65 -1.87 20.33
CA LEU A 520 12.07 -2.21 20.39
C LEU A 520 12.40 -3.01 21.65
N GLU A 521 12.97 -4.20 21.45
CA GLU A 521 13.30 -5.19 22.48
C GLU A 521 12.08 -5.77 23.25
N HIS A 522 10.83 -5.59 22.73
CA HIS A 522 9.60 -5.96 23.42
C HIS A 522 8.57 -6.72 22.56
N TRP A 523 9.02 -7.46 21.56
CA TRP A 523 8.15 -8.17 20.64
C TRP A 523 7.16 -9.12 21.32
N GLY A 524 7.64 -9.94 22.28
CA GLY A 524 6.87 -11.04 22.85
C GLY A 524 6.15 -10.72 24.17
N ASP A 525 6.49 -9.64 24.85
CA ASP A 525 5.89 -9.26 26.13
C ASP A 525 4.90 -8.10 26.01
N ARG A 526 5.36 -6.89 25.70
CA ARG A 526 4.55 -5.67 25.66
C ARG A 526 3.49 -5.72 24.57
N VAL A 527 3.86 -6.10 23.35
CA VAL A 527 2.91 -6.18 22.23
C VAL A 527 1.83 -7.23 22.48
N LYS A 528 2.18 -8.40 23.02
CA LYS A 528 1.21 -9.41 23.44
C LYS A 528 0.25 -8.87 24.49
N GLU A 529 0.73 -8.14 25.50
CA GLU A 529 -0.10 -7.57 26.55
C GLU A 529 -1.09 -6.55 25.98
N ASP A 530 -0.62 -5.66 25.09
CA ASP A 530 -1.48 -4.69 24.39
C ASP A 530 -2.63 -5.38 23.65
N ILE A 531 -2.32 -6.41 22.86
CA ILE A 531 -3.31 -7.17 22.09
C ILE A 531 -4.32 -7.85 23.02
N LEU A 532 -3.87 -8.55 24.05
CA LEU A 532 -4.78 -9.25 24.97
C LEU A 532 -5.68 -8.27 25.73
N ARG A 533 -5.16 -7.15 26.18
CA ARG A 533 -5.96 -6.10 26.83
C ARG A 533 -7.00 -5.52 25.88
N GLY A 534 -6.63 -5.26 24.62
CA GLY A 534 -7.58 -4.82 23.59
C GLY A 534 -8.70 -5.83 23.33
N VAL A 535 -8.36 -7.12 23.19
CA VAL A 535 -9.36 -8.18 23.02
C VAL A 535 -10.31 -8.25 24.20
N TYR A 536 -9.79 -8.22 25.43
CA TYR A 536 -10.65 -8.24 26.64
C TYR A 536 -11.50 -6.97 26.73
N HIS A 537 -10.95 -5.79 26.41
CA HIS A 537 -11.72 -4.56 26.38
C HIS A 537 -12.93 -4.66 25.43
N VAL A 538 -12.74 -5.17 24.21
CA VAL A 538 -13.83 -5.37 23.24
C VAL A 538 -14.85 -6.37 23.74
N LEU A 539 -14.41 -7.48 24.32
CA LEU A 539 -15.31 -8.52 24.89
C LEU A 539 -16.09 -8.04 26.11
N ASP A 540 -15.52 -7.18 26.94
CA ASP A 540 -16.16 -6.66 28.16
C ASP A 540 -17.15 -5.55 27.86
N THR A 541 -16.89 -4.73 26.83
CA THR A 541 -17.74 -3.60 26.45
C THR A 541 -18.90 -4.00 25.53
N HIS A 542 -18.79 -5.13 24.81
CA HIS A 542 -19.76 -5.52 23.80
C HIS A 542 -20.45 -6.86 24.14
N THR A 543 -21.55 -6.77 24.88
CA THR A 543 -22.29 -7.95 25.40
C THR A 543 -22.88 -8.87 24.31
N TYR A 544 -22.98 -8.42 23.06
CA TYR A 544 -23.42 -9.23 21.92
C TYR A 544 -22.33 -10.17 21.37
N LEU A 545 -21.10 -10.05 21.83
CA LEU A 545 -20.02 -10.96 21.43
C LEU A 545 -20.08 -12.29 22.16
N ASP A 546 -19.62 -13.33 21.47
CA ASP A 546 -19.49 -14.68 22.03
C ASP A 546 -18.03 -14.93 22.44
N ARG A 547 -17.80 -14.96 23.75
CA ARG A 547 -16.46 -15.19 24.33
C ARG A 547 -15.88 -16.57 24.00
N ASP A 548 -16.76 -17.52 23.63
CA ASP A 548 -16.34 -18.85 23.22
C ASP A 548 -16.07 -19.00 21.72
N ARG A 549 -16.20 -17.92 20.93
CA ARG A 549 -15.98 -17.91 19.48
C ARG A 549 -15.07 -16.76 19.07
N VAL A 550 -13.87 -16.70 19.65
CA VAL A 550 -12.83 -15.72 19.33
C VAL A 550 -11.75 -16.40 18.50
N VAL A 551 -11.34 -15.76 17.40
CA VAL A 551 -10.27 -16.22 16.51
C VAL A 551 -9.29 -15.11 16.25
N ALA A 552 -8.07 -15.44 15.84
CA ALA A 552 -7.07 -14.43 15.48
C ALA A 552 -6.34 -14.79 14.18
N ALA A 553 -5.99 -13.76 13.42
CA ALA A 553 -5.25 -13.87 12.17
C ALA A 553 -4.27 -12.70 12.01
N GLY A 554 -3.13 -12.95 11.35
CA GLY A 554 -2.14 -11.91 11.07
C GLY A 554 -1.11 -12.37 10.06
N ALA A 555 -0.41 -11.40 9.46
CA ALA A 555 0.65 -11.64 8.49
C ALA A 555 1.97 -10.99 8.94
N SER A 556 3.10 -11.55 8.48
CA SER A 556 4.43 -11.01 8.79
C SER A 556 4.67 -10.93 10.31
N PHE A 557 4.94 -9.77 10.87
CA PHE A 557 4.97 -9.59 12.33
C PHE A 557 3.63 -9.99 12.99
N GLY A 558 2.48 -9.66 12.38
CA GLY A 558 1.19 -10.14 12.86
C GLY A 558 1.07 -11.65 12.86
N GLY A 559 1.67 -12.33 11.86
CA GLY A 559 1.82 -13.80 11.81
C GLY A 559 2.78 -14.35 12.88
N TYR A 560 3.88 -13.65 13.15
CA TYR A 560 4.74 -13.92 14.31
C TYR A 560 3.93 -13.87 15.61
N MET A 561 3.14 -12.82 15.80
CA MET A 561 2.34 -12.65 17.00
C MET A 561 1.27 -13.75 17.16
N VAL A 562 0.68 -14.22 16.06
CA VAL A 562 -0.22 -15.38 16.09
C VAL A 562 0.54 -16.65 16.54
N ASN A 563 1.74 -16.90 15.99
CA ASN A 563 2.60 -18.01 16.43
C ASN A 563 3.00 -17.87 17.90
N TRP A 564 3.25 -16.66 18.37
CA TRP A 564 3.56 -16.36 19.77
C TRP A 564 2.36 -16.63 20.68
N LEU A 565 1.18 -16.12 20.30
CA LEU A 565 -0.08 -16.37 21.01
C LEU A 565 -0.45 -17.86 21.05
N GLN A 566 -0.09 -18.67 20.06
CA GLN A 566 -0.31 -20.10 20.06
C GLN A 566 0.35 -20.76 21.30
N GLY A 567 1.55 -20.31 21.69
CA GLY A 567 2.23 -20.74 22.91
C GLY A 567 1.69 -20.16 24.22
N HIS A 568 0.83 -19.11 24.12
CA HIS A 568 0.32 -18.36 25.27
C HIS A 568 -1.22 -18.41 25.40
N ASN A 569 -1.92 -19.25 24.64
CA ASN A 569 -3.38 -19.42 24.65
C ASN A 569 -3.85 -20.46 25.69
N GLN A 570 -3.24 -20.46 26.87
CA GLN A 570 -3.54 -21.44 27.94
C GLN A 570 -4.98 -21.36 28.43
N ASN A 571 -5.58 -20.17 28.45
CA ASN A 571 -6.97 -19.91 28.81
C ASN A 571 -7.96 -20.29 27.69
N LYS A 572 -7.48 -20.78 26.55
CA LYS A 572 -8.27 -21.14 25.36
C LYS A 572 -9.20 -20.01 24.89
N LEU A 573 -8.75 -18.78 25.02
CA LEU A 573 -9.44 -17.59 24.53
C LEU A 573 -9.70 -17.73 23.02
N PHE A 574 -8.66 -18.03 22.25
CA PHE A 574 -8.77 -18.21 20.80
C PHE A 574 -9.09 -19.66 20.44
N LYS A 575 -10.07 -19.85 19.56
CA LYS A 575 -10.52 -21.17 19.07
C LYS A 575 -9.79 -21.64 17.83
N ALA A 576 -9.26 -20.73 17.04
CA ALA A 576 -8.41 -21.01 15.88
C ALA A 576 -7.51 -19.83 15.56
N PHE A 577 -6.42 -20.14 14.85
CA PHE A 577 -5.43 -19.20 14.38
C PHE A 577 -5.21 -19.29 12.87
N VAL A 578 -4.81 -18.16 12.26
CA VAL A 578 -4.27 -18.09 10.91
C VAL A 578 -2.99 -17.28 10.94
N THR A 579 -1.88 -17.91 10.59
CA THR A 579 -0.59 -17.27 10.37
C THR A 579 -0.30 -17.21 8.88
N HIS A 580 -0.06 -16.02 8.35
CA HIS A 580 0.43 -15.81 7.00
C HIS A 580 1.87 -15.25 7.10
N ASP A 581 2.83 -15.96 6.50
CA ASP A 581 4.25 -15.59 6.43
C ASP A 581 4.84 -15.18 7.79
N GLY A 582 4.45 -15.88 8.86
CA GLY A 582 4.85 -15.55 10.22
C GLY A 582 6.14 -16.25 10.66
N ILE A 583 6.89 -15.57 11.51
CA ILE A 583 8.13 -16.10 12.08
C ILE A 583 7.83 -17.21 13.09
N PHE A 584 8.60 -18.30 13.03
CA PHE A 584 8.57 -19.40 13.98
C PHE A 584 9.85 -19.46 14.83
N HIS A 585 11.02 -19.15 14.23
CA HIS A 585 12.32 -19.21 14.87
C HIS A 585 13.13 -17.96 14.50
N LEU A 586 13.33 -17.04 15.44
CA LEU A 586 13.93 -15.72 15.21
C LEU A 586 15.37 -15.78 14.71
N GLU A 587 16.23 -16.60 15.33
CA GLU A 587 17.62 -16.69 14.89
C GLU A 587 17.75 -17.25 13.46
N SER A 588 16.94 -18.27 13.10
CA SER A 588 16.96 -18.79 11.73
C SER A 588 16.35 -17.81 10.72
N MET A 589 15.41 -16.96 11.16
CA MET A 589 14.90 -15.85 10.36
C MET A 589 16.01 -14.85 10.05
N TYR A 590 16.79 -14.42 11.05
CA TYR A 590 17.91 -13.51 10.86
C TYR A 590 18.88 -13.98 9.78
N TYR A 591 19.27 -15.27 9.80
CA TYR A 591 20.21 -15.82 8.80
C TYR A 591 19.60 -16.10 7.42
N SER A 592 18.31 -15.86 7.24
CA SER A 592 17.60 -16.15 5.97
C SER A 592 16.79 -14.99 5.43
N THR A 593 16.61 -13.93 6.18
CA THR A 593 15.99 -12.66 5.69
C THR A 593 16.97 -11.91 4.78
N GLU A 594 16.47 -10.97 4.02
CA GLU A 594 17.28 -10.16 3.11
C GLU A 594 17.77 -8.84 3.75
N GLU A 595 16.97 -8.23 4.63
CA GLU A 595 17.30 -6.98 5.33
C GLU A 595 17.62 -7.26 6.79
N LEU A 596 18.89 -7.12 7.19
CA LEU A 596 19.36 -7.47 8.53
C LEU A 596 19.15 -6.36 9.54
N TYR A 597 19.01 -5.12 9.09
CA TYR A 597 18.87 -3.96 9.96
C TYR A 597 17.61 -4.02 10.83
N PHE A 598 16.48 -4.57 10.33
CA PHE A 598 15.26 -4.61 11.13
C PHE A 598 15.37 -5.56 12.34
N PRO A 599 15.82 -6.85 12.23
CA PRO A 599 15.98 -7.66 13.42
C PRO A 599 17.12 -7.18 14.33
N GLU A 600 18.15 -6.52 13.79
CA GLU A 600 19.24 -5.97 14.60
C GLU A 600 18.78 -4.82 15.48
N SER A 601 18.00 -3.88 14.92
CA SER A 601 17.46 -2.75 15.68
C SER A 601 16.40 -3.18 16.70
N GLU A 602 15.52 -4.08 16.30
CA GLU A 602 14.34 -4.45 17.08
C GLU A 602 14.61 -5.53 18.15
N LEU A 603 15.67 -6.34 17.98
CA LEU A 603 16.07 -7.39 18.93
C LEU A 603 17.39 -7.06 19.65
N GLY A 604 17.77 -5.77 19.68
CA GLY A 604 18.87 -5.27 20.49
C GLY A 604 20.26 -5.72 20.03
N GLY A 605 20.44 -5.99 18.73
CA GLY A 605 21.73 -6.30 18.10
C GLY A 605 21.81 -7.66 17.43
N LEU A 606 23.02 -8.09 17.17
CA LEU A 606 23.33 -9.31 16.44
C LEU A 606 23.04 -10.60 17.24
N PRO A 607 22.54 -11.69 16.63
CA PRO A 607 22.21 -12.92 17.38
C PRO A 607 23.38 -13.51 18.18
N TRP A 608 24.62 -13.36 17.71
CA TRP A 608 25.81 -13.87 18.40
C TRP A 608 26.36 -12.92 19.48
N THR A 609 25.91 -11.65 19.56
CA THR A 609 26.28 -10.70 20.62
C THR A 609 25.13 -10.46 21.59
N SER A 610 23.88 -10.57 21.13
CA SER A 610 22.65 -10.34 21.92
C SER A 610 21.65 -11.49 21.78
N PRO A 611 22.04 -12.77 22.04
CA PRO A 611 21.19 -13.93 21.73
C PRO A 611 19.92 -14.02 22.57
N HIS A 612 19.87 -13.32 23.70
CA HIS A 612 18.82 -13.50 24.71
C HIS A 612 17.42 -13.12 24.22
N LEU A 613 17.24 -12.07 23.40
CA LEU A 613 15.93 -11.70 22.86
C LEU A 613 15.51 -12.62 21.70
N TYR A 614 16.46 -13.03 20.85
CA TYR A 614 16.21 -14.04 19.81
C TYR A 614 15.70 -15.35 20.39
N GLU A 615 16.24 -15.76 21.54
CA GLU A 615 15.77 -16.96 22.26
C GLU A 615 14.45 -16.72 23.00
N ALA A 616 14.36 -15.63 23.78
CA ALA A 616 13.22 -15.37 24.67
C ALA A 616 11.92 -15.18 23.90
N PHE A 617 11.95 -14.51 22.75
CA PHE A 617 10.75 -14.18 21.95
C PHE A 617 10.50 -15.14 20.79
N SER A 618 11.24 -16.20 20.66
CA SER A 618 11.11 -17.15 19.55
C SER A 618 9.95 -18.13 19.77
N PRO A 619 8.89 -18.16 18.93
CA PRO A 619 7.70 -19.00 19.11
C PRO A 619 8.02 -20.49 19.25
N HIS A 620 9.07 -21.00 18.59
CA HIS A 620 9.47 -22.41 18.64
C HIS A 620 9.79 -22.90 20.06
N ARG A 621 10.19 -22.02 20.96
CA ARG A 621 10.47 -22.34 22.37
C ARG A 621 9.20 -22.71 23.15
N HIS A 622 8.04 -22.30 22.66
CA HIS A 622 6.75 -22.51 23.31
C HIS A 622 5.91 -23.60 22.64
N VAL A 623 6.45 -24.37 21.69
CA VAL A 623 5.75 -25.45 20.97
C VAL A 623 5.11 -26.46 21.93
N ALA A 624 5.72 -26.73 23.08
CA ALA A 624 5.15 -27.64 24.09
C ALA A 624 3.76 -27.21 24.62
N ALA A 625 3.43 -25.92 24.59
CA ALA A 625 2.16 -25.36 25.00
C ALA A 625 1.14 -25.21 23.85
N TRP A 626 1.55 -25.40 22.61
CA TRP A 626 0.68 -25.26 21.44
C TRP A 626 -0.47 -26.26 21.47
N SER A 627 -1.71 -25.83 21.25
CA SER A 627 -2.90 -26.70 21.31
C SER A 627 -4.07 -26.22 20.46
N THR A 628 -4.01 -25.02 19.89
CA THR A 628 -5.11 -24.41 19.16
C THR A 628 -5.06 -24.78 17.68
N PRO A 629 -6.18 -25.11 17.02
CA PRO A 629 -6.23 -25.31 15.57
C PRO A 629 -5.62 -24.16 14.78
N HIS A 630 -4.80 -24.45 13.74
CA HIS A 630 -3.96 -23.45 13.10
C HIS A 630 -3.85 -23.64 11.59
N LEU A 631 -4.18 -22.63 10.81
CA LEU A 631 -3.91 -22.53 9.39
C LEU A 631 -2.61 -21.74 9.19
N ILE A 632 -1.64 -22.35 8.54
CA ILE A 632 -0.38 -21.70 8.12
C ILE A 632 -0.48 -21.39 6.62
N VAL A 633 -0.21 -20.15 6.24
CA VAL A 633 -0.13 -19.69 4.85
C VAL A 633 1.29 -19.20 4.59
N HIS A 634 1.88 -19.55 3.42
CA HIS A 634 3.22 -19.08 3.08
C HIS A 634 3.46 -19.03 1.57
N GLY A 635 4.17 -17.98 1.12
CA GLY A 635 4.64 -17.80 -0.25
C GLY A 635 5.98 -18.50 -0.49
N GLY A 636 6.14 -19.17 -1.63
CA GLY A 636 7.37 -19.90 -1.99
C GLY A 636 8.57 -19.00 -2.32
N ARG A 637 8.29 -17.75 -2.71
CA ARG A 637 9.27 -16.70 -3.03
C ARG A 637 9.39 -15.63 -1.95
N ASP A 638 8.91 -15.92 -0.76
CA ASP A 638 9.07 -15.01 0.38
C ASP A 638 10.53 -15.06 0.86
N TYR A 639 11.27 -14.00 0.57
CA TYR A 639 12.65 -13.84 1.00
C TYR A 639 12.79 -12.91 2.20
N ARG A 640 11.74 -12.16 2.55
CA ARG A 640 11.61 -11.41 3.80
C ARG A 640 11.53 -12.39 4.98
N LEU A 641 10.58 -13.33 4.92
CA LEU A 641 10.41 -14.39 5.91
C LEU A 641 10.39 -15.74 5.20
N SER A 642 11.56 -16.42 5.20
CA SER A 642 11.78 -17.66 4.45
C SER A 642 10.64 -18.67 4.63
N PRO A 643 10.20 -19.38 3.55
CA PRO A 643 9.19 -20.44 3.62
C PRO A 643 9.49 -21.54 4.66
N ALA A 644 10.74 -21.70 5.06
CA ALA A 644 11.13 -22.61 6.13
C ALA A 644 10.47 -22.29 7.47
N GLN A 645 10.11 -21.02 7.74
CA GLN A 645 9.41 -20.61 8.95
C GLN A 645 8.02 -21.24 9.01
N GLY A 646 7.21 -21.11 7.95
CA GLY A 646 5.87 -21.70 7.87
C GLY A 646 5.91 -23.23 7.86
N ILE A 647 6.82 -23.86 7.11
CA ILE A 647 7.00 -25.32 7.06
C ILE A 647 7.35 -25.86 8.47
N SER A 648 8.23 -25.17 9.19
CA SER A 648 8.64 -25.57 10.55
C SER A 648 7.49 -25.47 11.54
N ALA A 649 6.72 -24.40 11.50
CA ALA A 649 5.52 -24.22 12.33
C ALA A 649 4.49 -25.31 12.04
N PHE A 650 4.19 -25.58 10.76
CA PHE A 650 3.29 -26.65 10.36
C PHE A 650 3.77 -28.05 10.82
N THR A 651 5.06 -28.34 10.68
CA THR A 651 5.67 -29.59 11.14
C THR A 651 5.48 -29.78 12.66
N ALA A 652 5.69 -28.71 13.43
CA ALA A 652 5.47 -28.74 14.90
C ALA A 652 4.01 -29.04 15.24
N LEU A 653 3.04 -28.41 14.57
CA LEU A 653 1.61 -28.62 14.76
C LEU A 653 1.22 -30.07 14.44
N GLN A 654 1.63 -30.59 13.28
CA GLN A 654 1.33 -31.96 12.84
C GLN A 654 1.95 -33.00 13.80
N ARG A 655 3.20 -32.81 14.19
CA ARG A 655 3.88 -33.74 15.12
C ARG A 655 3.23 -33.79 16.51
N ARG A 656 2.56 -32.68 16.89
CA ARG A 656 1.80 -32.59 18.13
C ARG A 656 0.32 -33.00 17.99
N HIS A 657 -0.09 -33.47 16.80
CA HIS A 657 -1.48 -33.86 16.50
C HIS A 657 -2.49 -32.70 16.72
N ILE A 658 -2.06 -31.46 16.47
CA ILE A 658 -2.92 -30.28 16.51
C ILE A 658 -3.58 -30.15 15.14
N PRO A 659 -4.94 -29.99 15.05
CA PRO A 659 -5.61 -29.75 13.78
C PRO A 659 -4.96 -28.58 13.07
N SER A 660 -4.40 -28.81 11.88
CA SER A 660 -3.66 -27.79 11.15
C SER A 660 -3.67 -28.04 9.65
N ARG A 661 -3.50 -26.97 8.88
CA ARG A 661 -3.41 -26.96 7.43
C ARG A 661 -2.27 -26.06 7.01
N LEU A 662 -1.56 -26.42 5.95
CA LEU A 662 -0.62 -25.58 5.24
C LEU A 662 -1.23 -25.19 3.89
N LEU A 663 -1.40 -23.90 3.64
CA LEU A 663 -1.71 -23.32 2.34
C LEU A 663 -0.44 -22.70 1.79
N PHE A 664 0.12 -23.30 0.75
CA PHE A 664 1.41 -22.92 0.21
C PHE A 664 1.25 -22.46 -1.25
N PHE A 665 1.74 -21.24 -1.55
CA PHE A 665 1.71 -20.66 -2.89
C PHE A 665 3.12 -20.65 -3.48
N PRO A 666 3.49 -21.57 -4.38
CA PRO A 666 4.87 -21.73 -4.84
C PRO A 666 5.45 -20.49 -5.55
N ASP A 667 4.57 -19.71 -6.20
CA ASP A 667 4.94 -18.60 -7.07
C ASP A 667 4.67 -17.21 -6.47
N GLU A 668 4.15 -17.15 -5.23
CA GLU A 668 3.92 -15.89 -4.50
C GLU A 668 5.11 -15.55 -3.60
N GLY A 669 5.31 -14.25 -3.38
CA GLY A 669 6.27 -13.68 -2.44
C GLY A 669 5.68 -13.52 -1.04
N HIS A 670 6.13 -12.46 -0.33
CA HIS A 670 5.60 -12.07 0.98
C HIS A 670 4.13 -11.59 0.88
N TRP A 671 3.68 -11.18 -0.29
CA TRP A 671 2.30 -10.83 -0.58
C TRP A 671 1.72 -11.80 -1.62
N VAL A 672 0.47 -12.24 -1.41
CA VAL A 672 -0.28 -13.03 -2.39
C VAL A 672 -1.01 -12.05 -3.31
N LEU A 673 -0.55 -11.93 -4.54
CA LEU A 673 -0.96 -10.87 -5.48
C LEU A 673 -1.69 -11.38 -6.72
N ASP A 674 -1.42 -12.61 -7.20
CA ASP A 674 -2.21 -13.19 -8.30
C ASP A 674 -3.69 -13.25 -7.89
N PRO A 675 -4.63 -12.72 -8.70
CA PRO A 675 -6.04 -12.63 -8.33
C PRO A 675 -6.68 -13.99 -7.99
N ARG A 676 -6.24 -15.08 -8.62
CA ARG A 676 -6.75 -16.45 -8.36
C ARG A 676 -6.22 -16.98 -7.03
N ASN A 677 -4.93 -16.74 -6.75
CA ASN A 677 -4.30 -17.11 -5.49
C ASN A 677 -4.90 -16.30 -4.34
N SER A 678 -5.14 -15.00 -4.56
CA SER A 678 -5.80 -14.13 -3.59
C SER A 678 -7.22 -14.60 -3.28
N LEU A 679 -7.99 -15.05 -4.28
CA LEU A 679 -9.31 -15.62 -4.04
C LEU A 679 -9.21 -16.91 -3.20
N GLN A 680 -8.31 -17.81 -3.55
CA GLN A 680 -8.08 -19.04 -2.79
C GLN A 680 -7.63 -18.75 -1.36
N TRP A 681 -6.77 -17.73 -1.16
CA TRP A 681 -6.35 -17.28 0.16
C TRP A 681 -7.57 -16.87 1.01
N HIS A 682 -8.43 -15.99 0.50
CA HIS A 682 -9.62 -15.53 1.23
C HIS A 682 -10.58 -16.68 1.56
N GLU A 683 -10.86 -17.56 0.61
CA GLU A 683 -11.75 -18.71 0.80
C GLU A 683 -11.23 -19.66 1.87
N GLN A 684 -9.92 -19.97 1.85
CA GLN A 684 -9.31 -20.87 2.83
C GLN A 684 -9.24 -20.22 4.22
N VAL A 685 -8.87 -18.95 4.31
CA VAL A 685 -8.76 -18.24 5.59
C VAL A 685 -10.12 -18.03 6.23
N LEU A 686 -11.08 -17.47 5.51
CA LEU A 686 -12.43 -17.24 6.04
C LEU A 686 -13.14 -18.56 6.36
N GLY A 687 -13.04 -19.55 5.47
CA GLY A 687 -13.60 -20.89 5.69
C GLY A 687 -13.03 -21.58 6.94
N TRP A 688 -11.71 -21.47 7.16
CA TRP A 688 -11.04 -21.98 8.37
C TRP A 688 -11.58 -21.33 9.64
N LEU A 689 -11.65 -20.02 9.69
CA LEU A 689 -12.13 -19.28 10.84
C LEU A 689 -13.62 -19.57 11.12
N GLN A 690 -14.47 -19.62 10.10
CA GLN A 690 -15.88 -19.98 10.19
C GLN A 690 -16.09 -21.42 10.69
N TYR A 691 -15.27 -22.37 10.21
CA TYR A 691 -15.35 -23.76 10.66
C TYR A 691 -15.17 -23.89 12.17
N TRP A 692 -14.16 -23.23 12.74
CA TRP A 692 -13.83 -23.33 14.16
C TRP A 692 -14.71 -22.46 15.08
N THR A 693 -15.48 -21.53 14.50
CA THR A 693 -16.40 -20.66 15.25
C THR A 693 -17.88 -21.02 15.04
N ARG A 694 -18.18 -22.05 14.24
CA ARG A 694 -19.58 -22.44 14.03
C ARG A 694 -20.24 -22.92 15.30
N PRO A 695 -21.53 -22.63 15.51
CA PRO A 695 -22.31 -23.26 16.58
C PRO A 695 -22.38 -24.78 16.39
N PRO A 696 -22.35 -25.59 17.46
CA PRO A 696 -22.28 -27.05 17.38
C PRO A 696 -23.37 -27.73 16.53
N ALA A 697 -24.56 -27.13 16.40
CA ALA A 697 -25.69 -27.67 15.65
C ALA A 697 -25.81 -27.19 14.20
N THR A 698 -24.84 -26.36 13.71
CA THR A 698 -24.89 -25.79 12.36
C THR A 698 -24.34 -26.79 11.33
N PRO A 699 -25.08 -27.13 10.25
CA PRO A 699 -24.55 -27.95 9.16
C PRO A 699 -23.30 -27.31 8.53
N LEU A 700 -22.40 -28.16 8.06
CA LEU A 700 -21.22 -27.69 7.29
C LEU A 700 -21.66 -27.22 5.91
N THR A 701 -21.13 -26.10 5.46
CA THR A 701 -21.14 -25.73 4.04
C THR A 701 -20.11 -26.56 3.27
N ASP A 702 -20.21 -26.64 1.93
CA ASP A 702 -19.25 -27.37 1.12
C ASP A 702 -17.81 -26.90 1.36
N HIS A 703 -17.59 -25.60 1.50
CA HIS A 703 -16.28 -25.02 1.86
C HIS A 703 -15.82 -25.42 3.26
N GLN A 704 -16.73 -25.57 4.22
CA GLN A 704 -16.39 -25.97 5.58
C GLN A 704 -16.19 -27.50 5.72
N ALA A 705 -16.84 -28.30 4.87
CA ALA A 705 -16.66 -29.75 4.86
C ALA A 705 -15.20 -30.15 4.55
N VAL A 706 -14.48 -29.35 3.79
CA VAL A 706 -13.05 -29.53 3.49
C VAL A 706 -12.17 -29.48 4.75
N PHE A 707 -12.63 -28.88 5.85
CA PHE A 707 -11.88 -28.74 7.10
C PHE A 707 -12.23 -29.83 8.13
N SER A 708 -13.22 -30.68 7.85
CA SER A 708 -13.71 -31.72 8.80
C SER A 708 -12.90 -33.00 8.80
N THR A 709 -12.01 -33.19 7.83
CA THR A 709 -11.08 -34.32 7.70
C THR A 709 -9.69 -33.98 8.23
#